data_c4569b5ffa64574d4d3796b04e2e987b
#
_entry.id   c4569b5ffa64574d4d3796b04e2e987b
#
_cell.length_a   1.000
_cell.length_b   1.000
_cell.length_c   1.000
_cell.angle_alpha   90.00
_cell.angle_beta   90.00
_cell.angle_gamma   90.00
#
_symmetry.space_group_name_H-M   'P 1'
#
loop_
_entity.id
_entity.type
_entity.pdbx_description
1 polymer ?
#
loop_
_entity_poly.entity_id
_entity_poly.type
_entity_poly.pdbx_seq_one_letter_code
_entity_poly.pdbx_strand_id
1 'polypeptide(L)'
;GAGTIELTNIGGGSAGATGAVNIGNSSTGTLTLDGTIYLTGTGATDYEAAAGNNILLTGASPTVTTGGGDLSFSTGNIVLSTAGTTTFTTGTGTGGNITVAGTIDGTNEENEALVIQSGSGNVQLQGAIGATQPLTTITINSSGAGTVEVTNIGGGSAGATGAVNIGNSSTGTLTLDGTVYNTGDTQTYTAATGGGNIDITGAATFTTSADNIAFNTSGVDLSANVAITTTTAGGGNVSFGGAIDTDNAGARTLTIDSGSGSVTFSGAIGLTNALGGLNVNATAGDGAGVITFSEDIGDAGAGVTGVTAVGNSSTAQIVFAEDTYTFDGGATTFTATSGDNFDLTKGATTTFTTVGTDITFTTGAIALANGSNLVIDTGSGNGNITLGEIAGTSVETVTLDAGTGTTSVGVIGNSTEIGVLNIGSSDNGAITLNGVITTDGAVTIDGPVTLGANITVTTANDAITFNHKIDGTQSLTLESGTAAITLDGVIGGDAILTGLSVNATDGSTGTIEITDIGDSAAVGVNTGTISIGNANTTTLTLDGTTYKTDGVTIYEAAAGDTILLTGASPTITTMNDNLTFDGGNIVLSTAGTTTIDTELGGSGGGNVLIDGTINGTDGESEALVINGGSGSVTVNGAIG
;
A
#
# COMPACT_ATOMS: atom_id res chain seq x y z
N GLY A 1 55.75 -20.03 21.53
CA GLY A 1 56.70 -19.01 21.11
C GLY A 1 56.24 -18.27 19.86
N ALA A 2 56.81 -17.11 19.55
CA ALA A 2 56.47 -16.30 18.37
C ALA A 2 57.00 -16.88 17.03
N GLY A 3 57.19 -18.19 16.94
CA GLY A 3 57.63 -18.89 15.73
C GLY A 3 56.51 -19.17 14.75
N THR A 4 56.87 -19.50 13.51
CA THR A 4 55.94 -19.99 12.49
C THR A 4 55.77 -21.51 12.62
N ILE A 5 54.58 -21.99 12.27
CA ILE A 5 54.29 -23.43 12.16
C ILE A 5 53.83 -23.69 10.74
N GLU A 6 54.38 -24.75 10.12
CA GLU A 6 53.97 -25.24 8.81
C GLU A 6 53.55 -26.71 8.94
N LEU A 7 52.39 -27.06 8.36
CA LEU A 7 51.79 -28.38 8.48
C LEU A 7 51.20 -28.82 7.15
N THR A 8 51.74 -29.90 6.58
CA THR A 8 51.30 -30.37 5.27
C THR A 8 49.98 -31.14 5.32
N ASN A 9 49.82 -32.12 6.18
CA ASN A 9 48.58 -32.90 6.30
C ASN A 9 48.42 -33.48 7.72
N ILE A 10 47.17 -33.71 8.10
CA ILE A 10 46.80 -34.55 9.24
C ILE A 10 45.95 -35.70 8.73
N GLY A 11 46.44 -36.93 8.93
CA GLY A 11 45.74 -38.13 8.45
C GLY A 11 45.90 -38.32 6.93
N GLY A 12 45.05 -39.16 6.37
CA GLY A 12 45.05 -39.53 4.97
C GLY A 12 43.71 -40.24 4.65
N GLY A 13 43.74 -41.55 4.39
CA GLY A 13 42.50 -42.33 4.24
C GLY A 13 41.76 -42.63 5.57
N SER A 14 42.30 -42.23 6.70
CA SER A 14 41.71 -42.31 8.04
C SER A 14 42.15 -41.12 8.90
N ALA A 15 41.47 -40.88 10.02
CA ALA A 15 41.83 -39.80 10.94
C ALA A 15 43.28 -39.90 11.43
N GLY A 16 44.02 -38.80 11.38
CA GLY A 16 45.39 -38.68 11.85
C GLY A 16 45.52 -38.65 13.38
N ALA A 17 44.43 -38.26 14.05
CA ALA A 17 44.31 -38.27 15.52
C ALA A 17 42.86 -38.56 15.91
N THR A 18 42.66 -39.32 17.00
CA THR A 18 41.30 -39.63 17.52
C THR A 18 40.95 -38.80 18.76
N GLY A 19 41.94 -38.19 19.40
CA GLY A 19 41.75 -37.28 20.54
C GLY A 19 41.78 -35.80 20.12
N ALA A 20 41.82 -34.91 21.10
CA ALA A 20 41.93 -33.47 20.84
C ALA A 20 43.24 -33.13 20.11
N VAL A 21 43.13 -32.20 19.15
CA VAL A 21 44.28 -31.71 18.36
C VAL A 21 44.33 -30.19 18.54
N ASN A 22 45.49 -29.68 19.01
CA ASN A 22 45.72 -28.24 19.15
C ASN A 22 46.99 -27.90 18.37
N ILE A 23 46.84 -27.01 17.37
CA ILE A 23 47.93 -26.58 16.49
C ILE A 23 48.12 -25.07 16.64
N GLY A 24 49.23 -24.68 17.20
CA GLY A 24 49.53 -23.28 17.48
C GLY A 24 49.17 -22.86 18.90
N ASN A 25 49.19 -21.59 19.16
CA ASN A 25 48.74 -20.92 20.39
C ASN A 25 48.74 -19.39 20.19
N SER A 26 48.24 -18.64 21.14
CA SER A 26 48.11 -17.16 21.13
C SER A 26 49.44 -16.38 20.98
N SER A 27 50.55 -17.07 20.83
CA SER A 27 51.87 -16.49 20.52
C SER A 27 52.47 -16.98 19.20
N THR A 28 51.73 -17.81 18.43
CA THR A 28 52.18 -18.32 17.13
C THR A 28 52.21 -17.18 16.10
N GLY A 29 53.32 -16.97 15.43
CA GLY A 29 53.45 -15.91 14.41
C GLY A 29 52.52 -16.16 13.23
N THR A 30 52.86 -17.16 12.41
CA THR A 30 52.02 -17.61 11.31
C THR A 30 51.82 -19.11 11.39
N LEU A 31 50.60 -19.58 11.17
CA LEU A 31 50.31 -21.00 10.99
C LEU A 31 50.01 -21.23 9.50
N THR A 32 50.82 -22.05 8.83
CA THR A 32 50.63 -22.42 7.43
C THR A 32 50.10 -23.84 7.32
N LEU A 33 48.98 -24.02 6.65
CA LEU A 33 48.40 -25.29 6.28
C LEU A 33 48.55 -25.45 4.76
N ASP A 34 49.62 -26.10 4.33
CA ASP A 34 50.00 -26.25 2.92
C ASP A 34 49.54 -27.56 2.28
N GLY A 35 48.90 -28.41 3.04
CA GLY A 35 48.32 -29.66 2.57
C GLY A 35 46.90 -29.56 2.10
N THR A 36 46.37 -30.69 1.63
CA THR A 36 45.00 -30.80 1.13
C THR A 36 44.04 -31.51 2.09
N ILE A 37 44.56 -32.22 3.10
CA ILE A 37 43.76 -33.05 4.02
C ILE A 37 44.20 -32.81 5.47
N TYR A 38 43.26 -32.38 6.30
CA TYR A 38 43.40 -32.24 7.75
C TYR A 38 42.27 -33.00 8.41
N LEU A 39 42.41 -34.32 8.53
CA LEU A 39 41.39 -35.23 9.03
C LEU A 39 41.68 -35.65 10.46
N THR A 40 40.82 -35.23 11.40
CA THR A 40 40.88 -35.64 12.82
C THR A 40 39.63 -36.46 13.18
N GLY A 41 39.66 -37.11 14.36
CA GLY A 41 38.58 -37.93 14.85
C GLY A 41 37.51 -37.15 15.61
N THR A 42 36.92 -37.77 16.61
CA THR A 42 35.83 -37.21 17.42
C THR A 42 36.29 -36.22 18.51
N GLY A 43 37.60 -36.03 18.70
CA GLY A 43 38.13 -35.02 19.61
C GLY A 43 38.05 -33.61 19.01
N ALA A 44 37.98 -32.60 19.85
CA ALA A 44 38.01 -31.20 19.41
C ALA A 44 39.33 -30.89 18.69
N THR A 45 39.26 -30.10 17.64
CA THR A 45 40.41 -29.63 16.86
C THR A 45 40.44 -28.11 16.86
N ASP A 46 41.60 -27.54 17.27
CA ASP A 46 41.82 -26.11 17.33
C ASP A 46 43.09 -25.70 16.56
N TYR A 47 42.95 -24.70 15.71
CA TYR A 47 44.02 -24.03 15.01
C TYR A 47 44.16 -22.61 15.53
N GLU A 48 45.41 -22.22 15.91
CA GLU A 48 45.61 -20.95 16.60
C GLU A 48 46.86 -20.22 16.06
N ALA A 49 46.68 -18.94 15.72
CA ALA A 49 47.74 -17.97 15.54
C ALA A 49 47.51 -16.77 16.48
N ALA A 50 48.52 -15.97 16.76
CA ALA A 50 48.35 -14.79 17.57
C ALA A 50 47.35 -13.82 16.93
N ALA A 51 46.63 -13.09 17.76
CA ALA A 51 45.67 -12.09 17.29
C ALA A 51 46.33 -11.11 16.30
N GLY A 52 45.70 -10.95 15.14
CA GLY A 52 46.19 -10.15 14.02
C GLY A 52 47.22 -10.86 13.12
N ASN A 53 47.67 -12.08 13.44
CA ASN A 53 48.45 -12.92 12.56
C ASN A 53 47.56 -13.88 11.75
N ASN A 54 48.15 -14.54 10.76
CA ASN A 54 47.40 -15.33 9.79
C ASN A 54 47.50 -16.84 10.03
N ILE A 55 46.43 -17.54 9.75
CA ILE A 55 46.34 -18.95 9.47
C ILE A 55 46.19 -19.07 7.95
N LEU A 56 47.28 -19.43 7.26
CA LEU A 56 47.31 -19.50 5.80
C LEU A 56 46.94 -20.90 5.32
N LEU A 57 45.95 -21.02 4.46
CA LEU A 57 45.62 -22.26 3.77
C LEU A 57 46.12 -22.16 2.33
N THR A 58 47.29 -22.82 2.06
CA THR A 58 47.97 -22.74 0.78
C THR A 58 47.86 -24.02 -0.05
N GLY A 59 47.25 -25.07 0.50
CA GLY A 59 46.99 -26.32 -0.22
C GLY A 59 45.92 -26.17 -1.30
N ALA A 60 46.00 -26.92 -2.37
CA ALA A 60 45.00 -26.91 -3.43
C ALA A 60 43.66 -27.52 -2.93
N SER A 61 42.63 -26.70 -2.76
CA SER A 61 41.32 -27.09 -2.23
C SER A 61 41.40 -27.85 -0.90
N PRO A 62 41.91 -27.24 0.18
CA PRO A 62 42.12 -27.93 1.44
C PRO A 62 40.81 -28.29 2.12
N THR A 63 40.78 -29.48 2.74
CA THR A 63 39.64 -29.93 3.53
C THR A 63 40.10 -30.15 4.98
N VAL A 64 39.48 -29.41 5.90
CA VAL A 64 39.63 -29.56 7.34
C VAL A 64 38.41 -30.28 7.88
N THR A 65 38.58 -31.54 8.31
CA THR A 65 37.50 -32.42 8.71
C THR A 65 37.71 -32.95 10.12
N THR A 66 36.66 -32.89 10.96
CA THR A 66 36.60 -33.67 12.20
C THR A 66 35.61 -34.83 12.06
N GLY A 67 35.80 -35.90 12.82
CA GLY A 67 34.88 -37.03 12.86
C GLY A 67 33.68 -36.81 13.79
N GLY A 68 33.16 -35.59 13.89
CA GLY A 68 32.09 -35.20 14.78
C GLY A 68 32.53 -34.42 16.02
N GLY A 69 33.83 -34.17 16.21
CA GLY A 69 34.36 -33.24 17.22
C GLY A 69 34.25 -31.77 16.77
N ASP A 70 34.31 -30.85 17.72
CA ASP A 70 34.29 -29.40 17.42
C ASP A 70 35.55 -29.02 16.60
N LEU A 71 35.37 -28.05 15.71
CA LEU A 71 36.43 -27.40 14.95
C LEU A 71 36.49 -25.93 15.32
N SER A 72 37.63 -25.47 15.81
CA SER A 72 37.80 -24.06 16.13
C SER A 72 39.04 -23.47 15.43
N PHE A 73 38.92 -22.19 15.09
CA PHE A 73 40.00 -21.28 14.76
C PHE A 73 39.92 -20.18 15.81
N SER A 74 40.52 -20.45 16.98
CA SER A 74 40.23 -19.69 18.21
C SER A 74 40.85 -18.30 18.24
N THR A 75 41.91 -18.06 17.50
CA THR A 75 42.51 -16.74 17.22
C THR A 75 43.27 -16.76 15.89
N GLY A 76 43.59 -15.56 15.35
CA GLY A 76 44.22 -15.38 14.05
C GLY A 76 43.20 -15.26 12.90
N ASN A 77 43.63 -14.62 11.82
CA ASN A 77 42.84 -14.45 10.62
C ASN A 77 43.06 -15.58 9.62
N ILE A 78 42.03 -16.11 9.04
CA ILE A 78 42.17 -17.15 8.00
C ILE A 78 42.36 -16.44 6.65
N VAL A 79 43.39 -16.90 5.91
CA VAL A 79 43.65 -16.47 4.53
C VAL A 79 43.67 -17.71 3.63
N LEU A 80 42.72 -17.71 2.68
CA LEU A 80 42.63 -18.72 1.63
C LEU A 80 43.50 -18.24 0.48
N SER A 81 44.59 -18.94 0.16
CA SER A 81 45.60 -18.42 -0.75
C SER A 81 45.85 -19.27 -1.99
N THR A 82 44.96 -20.19 -2.31
CA THR A 82 45.01 -20.96 -3.56
C THR A 82 43.60 -21.08 -4.18
N ALA A 83 43.56 -21.00 -5.51
CA ALA A 83 42.33 -21.22 -6.26
C ALA A 83 41.67 -22.56 -5.92
N GLY A 84 40.36 -22.55 -5.77
CA GLY A 84 39.57 -23.73 -5.45
C GLY A 84 38.74 -23.60 -4.18
N THR A 85 38.19 -24.70 -3.71
CA THR A 85 37.26 -24.69 -2.58
C THR A 85 37.95 -25.14 -1.29
N THR A 86 38.02 -24.27 -0.30
CA THR A 86 38.34 -24.62 1.07
C THR A 86 37.09 -25.13 1.78
N THR A 87 37.18 -26.30 2.40
CA THR A 87 36.07 -26.91 3.12
C THR A 87 36.41 -27.11 4.60
N PHE A 88 35.54 -26.58 5.49
CA PHE A 88 35.56 -26.89 6.92
C PHE A 88 34.33 -27.75 7.23
N THR A 89 34.55 -28.94 7.79
CA THR A 89 33.41 -29.83 8.09
C THR A 89 33.62 -30.61 9.38
N THR A 90 32.57 -30.73 10.17
CA THR A 90 32.55 -31.60 11.37
C THR A 90 31.67 -32.82 11.17
N GLY A 91 31.24 -33.09 9.94
CA GLY A 91 30.40 -34.23 9.55
C GLY A 91 29.06 -33.83 8.98
N THR A 92 28.39 -34.75 8.29
CA THR A 92 27.09 -34.50 7.63
C THR A 92 25.87 -34.97 8.45
N GLY A 93 26.12 -35.61 9.59
CA GLY A 93 25.04 -36.11 10.49
C GLY A 93 25.17 -35.46 11.88
N THR A 94 25.65 -36.19 12.85
CA THR A 94 25.98 -35.66 14.18
C THR A 94 27.34 -34.96 14.12
N GLY A 95 27.39 -33.68 13.76
CA GLY A 95 28.62 -32.89 13.69
C GLY A 95 28.84 -32.09 14.97
N GLY A 96 30.11 -31.77 15.27
CA GLY A 96 30.49 -30.78 16.27
C GLY A 96 30.31 -29.34 15.77
N ASN A 97 30.52 -28.40 16.67
CA ASN A 97 30.45 -26.98 16.33
C ASN A 97 31.64 -26.53 15.47
N ILE A 98 31.43 -25.50 14.65
CA ILE A 98 32.51 -24.80 13.95
C ILE A 98 32.53 -23.35 14.44
N THR A 99 33.66 -22.91 14.99
CA THR A 99 33.85 -21.55 15.47
C THR A 99 35.07 -20.91 14.80
N VAL A 100 34.89 -19.72 14.23
CA VAL A 100 35.97 -18.91 13.67
C VAL A 100 35.92 -17.53 14.34
N ALA A 101 36.96 -17.21 15.11
CA ALA A 101 37.03 -15.94 15.84
C ALA A 101 37.59 -14.79 14.99
N GLY A 102 38.49 -15.07 14.05
CA GLY A 102 39.11 -14.09 13.16
C GLY A 102 38.36 -13.91 11.84
N THR A 103 38.87 -13.03 10.98
CA THR A 103 38.36 -12.86 9.62
C THR A 103 38.69 -14.06 8.73
N ILE A 104 37.94 -14.19 7.62
CA ILE A 104 38.24 -15.14 6.54
C ILE A 104 38.35 -14.33 5.25
N ASP A 105 39.54 -14.24 4.68
CA ASP A 105 39.80 -13.47 3.46
C ASP A 105 40.41 -14.35 2.36
N GLY A 106 40.19 -13.99 1.10
CA GLY A 106 40.89 -14.54 -0.05
C GLY A 106 42.22 -13.84 -0.32
N THR A 107 42.75 -13.98 -1.54
CA THR A 107 43.90 -13.26 -2.06
C THR A 107 43.61 -12.58 -3.38
N ASN A 108 44.45 -11.61 -3.78
CA ASN A 108 44.20 -10.73 -4.93
C ASN A 108 44.19 -11.42 -6.32
N GLU A 109 44.66 -12.64 -6.45
CA GLU A 109 44.88 -13.28 -7.76
C GLU A 109 44.15 -14.62 -7.92
N GLU A 110 43.50 -15.09 -6.88
CA GLU A 110 42.99 -16.44 -6.81
C GLU A 110 41.46 -16.48 -6.74
N ASN A 111 40.90 -17.60 -7.18
CA ASN A 111 39.46 -17.83 -7.16
C ASN A 111 39.11 -18.78 -5.99
N GLU A 112 39.19 -18.28 -4.78
CA GLU A 112 38.91 -19.04 -3.58
C GLU A 112 37.43 -19.11 -3.27
N ALA A 113 36.94 -20.30 -2.99
CA ALA A 113 35.58 -20.53 -2.48
C ALA A 113 35.64 -21.10 -1.06
N LEU A 114 34.62 -20.79 -0.25
CA LEU A 114 34.51 -21.29 1.12
C LEU A 114 33.25 -22.15 1.27
N VAL A 115 33.43 -23.34 1.85
CA VAL A 115 32.33 -24.20 2.29
C VAL A 115 32.51 -24.53 3.77
N ILE A 116 31.48 -24.26 4.58
CA ILE A 116 31.42 -24.61 6.01
C ILE A 116 30.24 -25.54 6.25
N GLN A 117 30.46 -26.69 6.87
CA GLN A 117 29.44 -27.71 7.07
C GLN A 117 29.58 -28.35 8.46
N SER A 118 28.68 -27.98 9.39
CA SER A 118 28.72 -28.48 10.78
C SER A 118 27.80 -29.67 11.04
N GLY A 119 27.05 -30.15 10.05
CA GLY A 119 26.03 -31.16 10.31
C GLY A 119 24.96 -30.63 11.30
N SER A 120 24.77 -31.33 12.44
CA SER A 120 23.87 -30.87 13.50
C SER A 120 24.52 -29.90 14.51
N GLY A 121 25.84 -29.64 14.38
CA GLY A 121 26.54 -28.65 15.21
C GLY A 121 26.25 -27.21 14.76
N ASN A 122 26.60 -26.26 15.61
CA ASN A 122 26.43 -24.85 15.31
C ASN A 122 27.61 -24.30 14.52
N VAL A 123 27.38 -23.26 13.73
CA VAL A 123 28.42 -22.47 13.07
C VAL A 123 28.39 -21.05 13.65
N GLN A 124 29.57 -20.59 14.11
CA GLN A 124 29.75 -19.24 14.64
C GLN A 124 30.95 -18.56 13.97
N LEU A 125 30.69 -17.53 13.17
CA LEU A 125 31.66 -16.74 12.45
C LEU A 125 31.70 -15.32 13.02
N GLN A 126 32.65 -15.04 13.92
CA GLN A 126 32.74 -13.80 14.68
C GLN A 126 33.51 -12.69 13.92
N GLY A 127 34.28 -13.06 12.91
CA GLY A 127 34.99 -12.13 12.04
C GLY A 127 34.32 -12.00 10.67
N ALA A 128 34.58 -10.89 9.98
CA ALA A 128 34.05 -10.65 8.64
C ALA A 128 34.64 -11.65 7.62
N ILE A 129 33.84 -11.99 6.60
CA ILE A 129 34.26 -12.84 5.48
C ILE A 129 34.48 -11.97 4.25
N GLY A 130 35.65 -12.05 3.63
CA GLY A 130 35.98 -11.34 2.40
C GLY A 130 36.07 -9.82 2.55
N ALA A 131 36.26 -9.31 3.76
CA ALA A 131 36.25 -7.86 4.01
C ALA A 131 37.44 -7.14 3.39
N THR A 132 38.59 -7.80 3.28
CA THR A 132 39.80 -7.27 2.68
C THR A 132 39.97 -7.73 1.25
N GLN A 133 39.77 -9.02 1.00
CA GLN A 133 39.84 -9.66 -0.31
C GLN A 133 38.64 -10.59 -0.48
N PRO A 134 37.85 -10.41 -1.53
CA PRO A 134 36.63 -11.20 -1.73
C PRO A 134 36.94 -12.67 -2.03
N LEU A 135 35.98 -13.52 -1.71
CA LEU A 135 35.92 -14.91 -2.15
C LEU A 135 35.11 -15.03 -3.46
N THR A 136 35.20 -16.15 -4.16
CA THR A 136 34.33 -16.41 -5.33
C THR A 136 32.92 -16.79 -4.89
N THR A 137 32.79 -17.71 -3.94
CA THR A 137 31.49 -18.13 -3.38
C THR A 137 31.64 -18.45 -1.90
N ILE A 138 30.53 -18.30 -1.18
CA ILE A 138 30.43 -18.65 0.24
C ILE A 138 29.22 -19.58 0.42
N THR A 139 29.44 -20.76 0.99
CA THR A 139 28.38 -21.70 1.34
C THR A 139 28.53 -22.12 2.79
N ILE A 140 27.53 -21.85 3.62
CA ILE A 140 27.55 -22.16 5.05
C ILE A 140 26.35 -23.02 5.40
N ASN A 141 26.64 -24.18 6.02
CA ASN A 141 25.68 -25.12 6.57
C ASN A 141 24.55 -25.53 5.60
N SER A 142 24.91 -25.83 4.35
CA SER A 142 23.95 -26.17 3.27
C SER A 142 23.18 -27.48 3.49
N SER A 143 23.50 -28.28 4.52
CA SER A 143 22.84 -29.56 4.82
C SER A 143 22.70 -29.85 6.32
N GLY A 144 23.04 -28.90 7.20
CA GLY A 144 23.02 -29.10 8.65
C GLY A 144 21.77 -28.59 9.36
N ALA A 145 21.50 -29.09 10.57
CA ALA A 145 20.36 -28.69 11.41
C ALA A 145 20.74 -27.76 12.57
N GLY A 146 22.02 -27.41 12.74
CA GLY A 146 22.50 -26.49 13.80
C GLY A 146 22.11 -25.03 13.55
N THR A 147 22.41 -24.18 14.52
CA THR A 147 22.29 -22.72 14.35
C THR A 147 23.49 -22.18 13.57
N VAL A 148 23.27 -21.07 12.88
CA VAL A 148 24.32 -20.35 12.15
C VAL A 148 24.34 -18.90 12.59
N GLU A 149 25.52 -18.40 12.93
CA GLU A 149 25.75 -16.98 13.26
C GLU A 149 26.85 -16.42 12.35
N VAL A 150 26.55 -15.31 11.67
CA VAL A 150 27.45 -14.64 10.72
C VAL A 150 27.47 -13.14 10.98
N THR A 151 28.68 -12.61 11.26
CA THR A 151 28.82 -11.19 11.58
C THR A 151 28.79 -10.30 10.34
N ASN A 152 29.70 -10.45 9.39
CA ASN A 152 29.71 -9.62 8.17
C ASN A 152 30.17 -10.43 6.95
N ILE A 153 29.66 -10.06 5.79
CA ILE A 153 30.18 -10.49 4.48
C ILE A 153 30.57 -9.26 3.69
N GLY A 154 31.84 -9.11 3.40
CA GLY A 154 32.38 -7.90 2.80
C GLY A 154 32.68 -6.80 3.81
N GLY A 155 32.93 -5.62 3.28
CA GLY A 155 33.22 -4.39 3.99
C GLY A 155 32.96 -3.20 3.09
N GLY A 156 33.96 -2.39 2.76
CA GLY A 156 33.85 -1.34 1.74
C GLY A 156 33.73 -1.86 0.29
N SER A 157 33.89 -3.17 0.08
CA SER A 157 33.72 -3.89 -1.19
C SER A 157 32.99 -5.21 -0.94
N ALA A 158 32.59 -5.88 -2.02
CA ALA A 158 31.91 -7.18 -1.95
C ALA A 158 32.78 -8.23 -1.22
N GLY A 159 32.16 -9.02 -0.34
CA GLY A 159 32.84 -10.13 0.37
C GLY A 159 32.90 -11.40 -0.45
N ALA A 160 32.06 -11.51 -1.46
CA ALA A 160 32.13 -12.53 -2.50
C ALA A 160 31.82 -11.91 -3.86
N THR A 161 32.51 -12.39 -4.91
CA THR A 161 32.22 -11.98 -6.30
C THR A 161 31.06 -12.78 -6.91
N GLY A 162 30.77 -13.97 -6.40
CA GLY A 162 29.69 -14.86 -6.78
C GLY A 162 28.71 -15.10 -5.62
N ALA A 163 27.89 -16.14 -5.77
CA ALA A 163 26.78 -16.43 -4.88
C ALA A 163 27.17 -16.73 -3.43
N VAL A 164 26.34 -16.24 -2.52
CA VAL A 164 26.38 -16.53 -1.08
C VAL A 164 25.14 -17.30 -0.68
N ASN A 165 25.33 -18.49 -0.09
CA ASN A 165 24.25 -19.34 0.42
C ASN A 165 24.51 -19.70 1.87
N ILE A 166 23.62 -19.28 2.78
CA ILE A 166 23.75 -19.48 4.22
C ILE A 166 22.54 -20.21 4.75
N GLY A 167 22.79 -21.34 5.43
CA GLY A 167 21.75 -22.17 6.00
C GLY A 167 21.02 -23.03 4.98
N ASN A 168 20.01 -23.74 5.44
CA ASN A 168 19.15 -24.64 4.67
C ASN A 168 17.81 -24.85 5.39
N SER A 169 16.89 -25.57 4.77
CA SER A 169 15.56 -25.86 5.33
C SER A 169 15.54 -26.68 6.64
N SER A 170 16.69 -27.07 7.17
CA SER A 170 16.83 -27.72 8.48
C SER A 170 17.63 -26.87 9.48
N THR A 171 18.21 -25.74 9.06
CA THR A 171 18.93 -24.82 9.95
C THR A 171 17.97 -24.28 11.00
N GLY A 172 18.34 -24.37 12.28
CA GLY A 172 17.53 -23.85 13.38
C GLY A 172 17.37 -22.32 13.27
N THR A 173 18.10 -21.56 14.04
CA THR A 173 18.15 -20.10 13.89
C THR A 173 19.35 -19.70 13.03
N LEU A 174 19.13 -18.78 12.12
CA LEU A 174 20.20 -18.08 11.40
C LEU A 174 20.29 -16.65 11.96
N THR A 175 21.36 -16.33 12.65
CA THR A 175 21.60 -14.99 13.21
C THR A 175 22.54 -14.21 12.32
N LEU A 176 22.10 -13.04 11.88
CA LEU A 176 22.86 -12.06 11.12
C LEU A 176 23.11 -10.84 12.03
N ASP A 177 24.22 -10.84 12.75
CA ASP A 177 24.54 -9.82 13.75
C ASP A 177 25.47 -8.71 13.23
N GLY A 178 25.86 -8.79 11.97
CA GLY A 178 26.67 -7.80 11.29
C GLY A 178 25.92 -6.59 10.78
N THR A 179 26.69 -5.67 10.22
CA THR A 179 26.15 -4.45 9.61
C THR A 179 26.28 -4.42 8.09
N VAL A 180 27.07 -5.34 7.52
CA VAL A 180 27.36 -5.38 6.07
C VAL A 180 27.26 -6.80 5.54
N TYR A 181 26.42 -6.98 4.52
CA TYR A 181 26.29 -8.20 3.72
C TYR A 181 26.33 -7.80 2.25
N ASN A 182 27.53 -7.62 1.72
CA ASN A 182 27.78 -7.10 0.38
C ASN A 182 28.39 -8.17 -0.52
N THR A 183 27.75 -8.46 -1.66
CA THR A 183 28.23 -9.46 -2.62
C THR A 183 28.09 -8.96 -4.06
N GLY A 184 28.84 -9.58 -4.98
CA GLY A 184 28.76 -9.29 -6.40
C GLY A 184 27.65 -10.06 -7.14
N ASP A 185 27.02 -11.05 -6.47
CA ASP A 185 26.00 -11.96 -7.02
C ASP A 185 24.95 -12.24 -5.95
N THR A 186 24.08 -13.21 -6.17
CA THR A 186 22.93 -13.57 -5.34
C THR A 186 23.29 -13.84 -3.87
N GLN A 187 22.36 -13.45 -2.98
CA GLN A 187 22.40 -13.80 -1.56
C GLN A 187 21.16 -14.62 -1.21
N THR A 188 21.37 -15.79 -0.61
CA THR A 188 20.31 -16.66 -0.14
C THR A 188 20.53 -17.02 1.33
N TYR A 189 19.59 -16.66 2.15
CA TYR A 189 19.55 -16.94 3.58
C TYR A 189 18.39 -17.90 3.85
N THR A 190 18.66 -19.05 4.45
CA THR A 190 17.66 -20.10 4.64
C THR A 190 17.64 -20.61 6.07
N ALA A 191 16.47 -20.66 6.70
CA ALA A 191 16.24 -21.32 7.97
C ALA A 191 15.03 -22.27 7.86
N ALA A 192 14.83 -23.14 8.86
CA ALA A 192 13.77 -24.13 8.83
C ALA A 192 12.39 -23.48 8.80
N THR A 193 11.50 -23.98 7.94
CA THR A 193 10.11 -23.52 7.83
C THR A 193 9.20 -23.95 8.98
N GLY A 194 9.69 -24.73 9.93
CA GLY A 194 8.92 -25.29 11.06
C GLY A 194 9.55 -24.97 12.41
N GLY A 195 9.96 -23.71 12.65
CA GLY A 195 10.51 -23.26 13.93
C GLY A 195 11.91 -22.68 13.89
N GLY A 196 12.47 -22.44 12.70
CA GLY A 196 13.68 -21.67 12.50
C GLY A 196 13.36 -20.24 12.09
N ASN A 197 14.11 -19.26 12.59
CA ASN A 197 14.03 -17.85 12.22
C ASN A 197 15.32 -17.37 11.59
N ILE A 198 15.23 -16.28 10.84
CA ILE A 198 16.36 -15.45 10.48
C ILE A 198 16.32 -14.21 11.37
N ASP A 199 17.22 -14.12 12.33
CA ASP A 199 17.30 -13.02 13.28
C ASP A 199 18.35 -11.99 12.78
N ILE A 200 17.90 -10.81 12.36
CA ILE A 200 18.78 -9.71 11.94
C ILE A 200 18.95 -8.77 13.13
N THR A 201 20.05 -8.96 13.87
CA THR A 201 20.28 -8.24 15.13
C THR A 201 21.12 -6.98 14.96
N GLY A 202 21.93 -6.89 13.90
CA GLY A 202 22.68 -5.69 13.52
C GLY A 202 21.87 -4.71 12.65
N ALA A 203 22.27 -3.45 12.63
CA ALA A 203 21.74 -2.48 11.66
C ALA A 203 22.31 -2.79 10.27
N ALA A 204 21.77 -3.82 9.65
CA ALA A 204 22.35 -4.49 8.49
C ALA A 204 22.00 -3.79 7.17
N THR A 205 23.00 -3.73 6.29
CA THR A 205 22.83 -3.40 4.87
C THR A 205 23.17 -4.62 4.03
N PHE A 206 22.21 -5.07 3.23
CA PHE A 206 22.39 -6.14 2.24
C PHE A 206 22.52 -5.50 0.87
N THR A 207 23.60 -5.86 0.14
CA THR A 207 23.88 -5.27 -1.18
C THR A 207 24.31 -6.33 -2.18
N THR A 208 23.74 -6.29 -3.39
CA THR A 208 24.22 -7.07 -4.54
C THR A 208 24.45 -6.17 -5.75
N SER A 209 25.12 -6.69 -6.77
CA SER A 209 25.32 -5.99 -8.05
C SER A 209 24.22 -6.35 -9.06
N ALA A 210 22.96 -5.98 -8.78
CA ALA A 210 21.78 -6.28 -9.59
C ALA A 210 21.34 -7.76 -9.55
N ASP A 211 21.67 -8.48 -8.49
CA ASP A 211 21.32 -9.88 -8.29
C ASP A 211 20.37 -10.06 -7.11
N ASN A 212 19.70 -11.21 -7.06
CA ASN A 212 18.62 -11.46 -6.11
C ASN A 212 19.10 -11.57 -4.65
N ILE A 213 18.24 -11.15 -3.73
CA ILE A 213 18.38 -11.41 -2.29
C ILE A 213 17.12 -12.13 -1.81
N ALA A 214 17.31 -13.31 -1.20
CA ALA A 214 16.20 -14.14 -0.74
C ALA A 214 16.36 -14.57 0.73
N PHE A 215 15.30 -14.37 1.50
CA PHE A 215 15.15 -14.85 2.88
C PHE A 215 14.12 -15.98 2.90
N ASN A 216 14.60 -17.23 2.85
CA ASN A 216 13.79 -18.44 2.76
C ASN A 216 13.58 -19.05 4.15
N THR A 217 12.51 -18.66 4.85
CA THR A 217 12.28 -19.06 6.24
C THR A 217 10.79 -18.97 6.58
N SER A 218 10.41 -19.38 7.79
CA SER A 218 9.08 -19.12 8.35
C SER A 218 8.97 -17.74 9.00
N GLY A 219 10.07 -17.09 9.37
CA GLY A 219 10.07 -15.75 9.96
C GLY A 219 11.40 -15.03 9.82
N VAL A 220 11.35 -13.71 9.72
CA VAL A 220 12.48 -12.78 9.81
C VAL A 220 12.21 -11.80 10.94
N ASP A 221 13.06 -11.83 11.96
CA ASP A 221 12.95 -10.93 13.12
C ASP A 221 13.98 -9.79 13.00
N LEU A 222 13.48 -8.55 13.03
CA LEU A 222 14.31 -7.35 12.95
C LEU A 222 14.55 -6.77 14.35
N SER A 223 15.78 -6.85 14.85
CA SER A 223 16.19 -6.17 16.10
C SER A 223 16.85 -4.82 15.86
N ALA A 224 17.06 -4.43 14.60
CA ALA A 224 17.59 -3.15 14.17
C ALA A 224 17.00 -2.74 12.83
N ASN A 225 17.29 -1.51 12.37
CA ASN A 225 16.90 -1.09 11.03
C ASN A 225 17.67 -1.88 9.96
N VAL A 226 16.98 -2.29 8.92
CA VAL A 226 17.53 -3.08 7.82
C VAL A 226 17.36 -2.34 6.50
N ALA A 227 18.44 -2.32 5.70
CA ALA A 227 18.43 -1.79 4.35
C ALA A 227 18.85 -2.89 3.36
N ILE A 228 18.13 -3.00 2.24
CA ILE A 228 18.40 -3.95 1.17
C ILE A 228 18.50 -3.19 -0.14
N THR A 229 19.63 -3.35 -0.86
CA THR A 229 19.87 -2.66 -2.12
C THR A 229 20.42 -3.63 -3.15
N THR A 230 19.72 -3.79 -4.28
CA THR A 230 20.20 -4.63 -5.38
C THR A 230 20.69 -3.82 -6.59
N THR A 231 21.07 -2.58 -6.35
CA THR A 231 21.54 -1.52 -7.25
C THR A 231 20.61 -1.04 -8.36
N THR A 232 20.82 0.23 -8.72
CA THR A 232 19.88 1.08 -9.49
C THR A 232 19.86 0.87 -11.01
N ALA A 233 20.67 0.02 -11.59
CA ALA A 233 20.73 -0.13 -13.04
C ALA A 233 20.51 -1.59 -13.49
N GLY A 234 19.31 -2.09 -13.27
CA GLY A 234 18.93 -3.45 -13.64
C GLY A 234 18.79 -4.37 -12.43
N GLY A 235 18.17 -3.92 -11.34
CA GLY A 235 18.12 -4.55 -10.04
C GLY A 235 17.65 -6.01 -9.97
N GLY A 236 18.08 -6.72 -8.95
CA GLY A 236 17.67 -8.09 -8.63
C GLY A 236 16.40 -8.13 -7.78
N ASN A 237 15.71 -9.24 -7.80
CA ASN A 237 14.53 -9.44 -6.98
C ASN A 237 14.87 -9.56 -5.49
N VAL A 238 14.00 -9.04 -4.64
CA VAL A 238 14.05 -9.24 -3.20
C VAL A 238 12.85 -10.07 -2.76
N SER A 239 13.07 -11.14 -2.00
CA SER A 239 11.97 -12.00 -1.55
C SER A 239 12.09 -12.41 -0.08
N PHE A 240 10.95 -12.37 0.59
CA PHE A 240 10.77 -12.89 1.95
C PHE A 240 9.76 -14.03 1.90
N GLY A 241 10.20 -15.24 2.29
CA GLY A 241 9.37 -16.44 2.27
C GLY A 241 8.44 -16.60 3.47
N GLY A 242 8.72 -15.92 4.58
CA GLY A 242 7.93 -15.98 5.82
C GLY A 242 7.59 -14.59 6.37
N ALA A 243 6.94 -14.58 7.52
CA ALA A 243 6.54 -13.35 8.19
C ALA A 243 7.75 -12.46 8.55
N ILE A 244 7.52 -11.15 8.60
CA ILE A 244 8.50 -10.17 9.05
C ILE A 244 7.94 -9.48 10.29
N ASP A 245 8.62 -9.68 11.41
CA ASP A 245 8.28 -9.04 12.68
C ASP A 245 9.47 -8.25 13.24
N THR A 246 9.25 -7.50 14.31
CA THR A 246 10.33 -6.84 15.05
C THR A 246 10.49 -7.45 16.45
N ASP A 247 11.62 -7.18 17.09
CA ASP A 247 11.73 -7.38 18.53
C ASP A 247 10.81 -6.39 19.27
N ASN A 248 10.27 -6.77 20.42
CA ASN A 248 9.37 -5.95 21.24
C ASN A 248 9.97 -4.58 21.69
N ALA A 249 11.15 -4.20 21.25
CA ALA A 249 11.92 -3.08 21.81
C ALA A 249 11.84 -1.78 21.00
N GLY A 250 10.98 -1.66 20.00
CA GLY A 250 10.78 -0.38 19.31
C GLY A 250 10.70 -0.43 17.79
N ALA A 251 10.48 0.72 17.22
CA ALA A 251 10.23 0.95 15.82
C ALA A 251 11.44 0.61 14.92
N ARG A 252 11.45 -0.58 14.30
CA ARG A 252 12.46 -0.98 13.31
C ARG A 252 11.96 -0.71 11.91
N THR A 253 12.80 -0.12 11.08
CA THR A 253 12.46 0.19 9.69
C THR A 253 13.07 -0.82 8.75
N LEU A 254 12.28 -1.32 7.81
CA LEU A 254 12.73 -2.07 6.65
C LEU A 254 12.72 -1.15 5.42
N THR A 255 13.88 -1.01 4.79
CA THR A 255 14.04 -0.25 3.55
C THR A 255 14.56 -1.15 2.45
N ILE A 256 13.87 -1.20 1.32
CA ILE A 256 14.23 -2.03 0.15
C ILE A 256 14.32 -1.14 -1.08
N ASP A 257 15.45 -1.21 -1.77
CA ASP A 257 15.68 -0.66 -3.10
C ASP A 257 16.10 -1.80 -4.03
N SER A 258 15.14 -2.33 -4.76
CA SER A 258 15.35 -3.46 -5.67
C SER A 258 15.73 -3.03 -7.10
N GLY A 259 15.90 -1.74 -7.35
CA GLY A 259 16.12 -1.25 -8.71
C GLY A 259 14.95 -1.69 -9.62
N SER A 260 15.22 -2.29 -10.78
CA SER A 260 14.19 -2.83 -11.67
C SER A 260 13.65 -4.22 -11.26
N GLY A 261 14.17 -4.80 -10.18
CA GLY A 261 13.71 -6.09 -9.67
C GLY A 261 12.37 -6.00 -8.94
N SER A 262 11.70 -7.13 -8.83
CA SER A 262 10.45 -7.25 -8.07
C SER A 262 10.72 -7.48 -6.59
N VAL A 263 9.77 -7.05 -5.75
CA VAL A 263 9.78 -7.32 -4.31
C VAL A 263 8.58 -8.19 -3.95
N THR A 264 8.82 -9.31 -3.26
CA THR A 264 7.75 -10.24 -2.88
C THR A 264 7.78 -10.51 -1.38
N PHE A 265 6.69 -10.20 -0.71
CA PHE A 265 6.43 -10.58 0.66
C PHE A 265 5.43 -11.75 0.64
N SER A 266 5.91 -12.97 0.93
CA SER A 266 5.07 -14.17 0.96
C SER A 266 4.50 -14.49 2.34
N GLY A 267 4.92 -13.78 3.38
CA GLY A 267 4.40 -13.88 4.73
C GLY A 267 3.92 -12.51 5.24
N ALA A 268 3.16 -12.52 6.32
CA ALA A 268 2.61 -11.32 6.92
C ALA A 268 3.69 -10.38 7.45
N ILE A 269 3.38 -9.09 7.52
CA ILE A 269 4.30 -8.06 8.03
C ILE A 269 3.73 -7.45 9.31
N GLY A 270 4.51 -7.47 10.39
CA GLY A 270 4.13 -6.85 11.66
C GLY A 270 2.92 -7.50 12.34
N LEU A 271 2.74 -8.82 12.14
CA LEU A 271 1.62 -9.56 12.70
C LEU A 271 1.69 -9.67 14.22
N THR A 272 2.87 -9.93 14.77
CA THR A 272 3.09 -10.07 16.21
C THR A 272 3.64 -8.78 16.81
N ASN A 273 4.62 -8.19 16.17
CA ASN A 273 5.27 -6.94 16.57
C ASN A 273 5.43 -6.02 15.36
N ALA A 274 4.80 -4.88 15.42
CA ALA A 274 4.76 -3.92 14.32
C ALA A 274 6.15 -3.42 13.88
N LEU A 275 6.28 -3.14 12.59
CA LEU A 275 7.40 -2.38 12.05
C LEU A 275 7.26 -0.89 12.40
N GLY A 276 8.39 -0.22 12.60
CA GLY A 276 8.44 1.23 12.78
C GLY A 276 8.45 2.02 11.47
N GLY A 277 8.56 1.35 10.35
CA GLY A 277 8.47 1.94 9.01
C GLY A 277 8.74 0.91 7.92
N LEU A 278 8.10 1.09 6.77
CA LEU A 278 8.26 0.25 5.60
C LEU A 278 8.48 1.13 4.37
N ASN A 279 9.67 1.05 3.79
CA ASN A 279 10.00 1.76 2.56
C ASN A 279 10.41 0.76 1.49
N VAL A 280 9.69 0.69 0.39
CA VAL A 280 9.94 -0.26 -0.71
C VAL A 280 9.96 0.50 -2.02
N ASN A 281 11.12 0.59 -2.66
CA ASN A 281 11.31 1.30 -3.93
C ASN A 281 10.73 2.73 -3.92
N ALA A 282 10.79 3.43 -2.78
CA ALA A 282 10.13 4.71 -2.59
C ALA A 282 10.91 5.90 -3.16
N THR A 283 12.17 5.72 -3.57
CA THR A 283 13.01 6.78 -4.14
C THR A 283 12.76 6.91 -5.64
N ALA A 284 12.62 8.14 -6.13
CA ALA A 284 12.42 8.39 -7.56
C ALA A 284 13.61 7.88 -8.39
N GLY A 285 13.32 7.07 -9.41
CA GLY A 285 14.30 6.43 -10.27
C GLY A 285 14.67 4.99 -9.89
N ASP A 286 14.25 4.53 -8.70
CA ASP A 286 14.34 3.14 -8.32
C ASP A 286 13.17 2.36 -8.94
N GLY A 287 13.44 1.17 -9.41
CA GLY A 287 12.50 0.10 -9.67
C GLY A 287 11.33 0.31 -10.63
N ALA A 288 11.34 -0.51 -11.68
CA ALA A 288 10.17 -0.77 -12.52
C ALA A 288 9.54 -2.16 -12.23
N GLY A 289 9.92 -2.83 -11.15
CA GLY A 289 9.44 -4.16 -10.80
C GLY A 289 8.03 -4.14 -10.17
N VAL A 290 7.49 -5.34 -9.98
CA VAL A 290 6.23 -5.56 -9.27
C VAL A 290 6.51 -5.70 -7.77
N ILE A 291 5.67 -5.07 -6.94
CA ILE A 291 5.70 -5.27 -5.49
C ILE A 291 4.47 -6.10 -5.12
N THR A 292 4.66 -7.23 -4.43
CA THR A 292 3.55 -8.13 -4.06
C THR A 292 3.51 -8.35 -2.56
N PHE A 293 2.36 -8.08 -1.96
CA PHE A 293 1.98 -8.47 -0.61
C PHE A 293 1.03 -9.66 -0.72
N SER A 294 1.54 -10.88 -0.39
CA SER A 294 0.76 -12.12 -0.52
C SER A 294 -0.01 -12.46 0.75
N GLU A 295 0.28 -11.79 1.86
CA GLU A 295 -0.34 -11.95 3.17
C GLU A 295 -0.59 -10.57 3.79
N ASP A 296 -1.19 -10.53 4.96
CA ASP A 296 -1.60 -9.32 5.67
C ASP A 296 -0.43 -8.43 6.11
N ILE A 297 -0.70 -7.15 6.26
CA ILE A 297 0.13 -6.22 7.04
C ILE A 297 -0.62 -5.89 8.33
N GLY A 298 -0.13 -6.41 9.48
CA GLY A 298 -0.90 -6.44 10.71
C GLY A 298 -2.08 -7.40 10.63
N ASP A 299 -2.78 -7.56 11.71
CA ASP A 299 -4.07 -8.26 11.82
C ASP A 299 -4.73 -7.71 13.10
N ALA A 300 -4.56 -8.35 14.23
CA ALA A 300 -4.94 -7.79 15.53
C ALA A 300 -3.88 -6.80 16.09
N GLY A 301 -2.75 -6.63 15.38
CA GLY A 301 -1.64 -5.73 15.72
C GLY A 301 -1.53 -4.54 14.76
N ALA A 302 -0.62 -3.64 15.05
CA ALA A 302 -0.50 -2.37 14.34
C ALA A 302 0.19 -2.42 12.96
N GLY A 303 0.65 -3.58 12.49
CA GLY A 303 1.32 -3.77 11.20
C GLY A 303 2.56 -2.90 11.01
N VAL A 304 2.35 -1.64 10.64
CA VAL A 304 3.41 -0.63 10.56
C VAL A 304 3.01 0.61 11.37
N THR A 305 3.82 1.01 12.37
CA THR A 305 3.52 2.15 13.26
C THR A 305 4.20 3.45 12.86
N GLY A 306 4.94 3.48 11.77
CA GLY A 306 5.59 4.67 11.26
C GLY A 306 5.24 4.92 9.80
N VAL A 307 6.07 5.71 9.13
CA VAL A 307 5.86 6.03 7.72
C VAL A 307 5.94 4.78 6.84
N THR A 308 4.97 4.64 5.97
CA THR A 308 4.95 3.63 4.90
C THR A 308 5.01 4.33 3.55
N ALA A 309 6.02 3.97 2.75
CA ALA A 309 6.17 4.45 1.39
C ALA A 309 6.50 3.27 0.47
N VAL A 310 5.59 2.93 -0.42
CA VAL A 310 5.72 1.75 -1.29
C VAL A 310 5.56 2.17 -2.74
N GLY A 311 6.60 1.88 -3.51
CA GLY A 311 6.69 2.21 -4.91
C GLY A 311 6.97 3.70 -5.21
N ASN A 312 7.16 3.99 -6.47
CA ASN A 312 7.39 5.33 -7.02
C ASN A 312 6.81 5.40 -8.44
N SER A 313 6.96 6.55 -9.11
CA SER A 313 6.44 6.76 -10.47
C SER A 313 7.01 5.82 -11.56
N SER A 314 7.92 4.92 -11.23
CA SER A 314 8.44 3.88 -12.13
C SER A 314 7.99 2.47 -11.76
N THR A 315 7.36 2.28 -10.59
CA THR A 315 6.88 0.97 -10.13
C THR A 315 5.76 0.47 -11.04
N ALA A 316 5.94 -0.71 -11.64
CA ALA A 316 5.00 -1.24 -12.62
C ALA A 316 3.63 -1.56 -12.01
N GLN A 317 3.63 -2.20 -10.82
CA GLN A 317 2.41 -2.69 -10.20
C GLN A 317 2.64 -2.93 -8.70
N ILE A 318 1.61 -2.71 -7.89
CA ILE A 318 1.56 -3.14 -6.49
C ILE A 318 0.35 -4.05 -6.31
N VAL A 319 0.60 -5.29 -5.87
CA VAL A 319 -0.43 -6.33 -5.72
C VAL A 319 -0.73 -6.54 -4.24
N PHE A 320 -2.00 -6.45 -3.89
CA PHE A 320 -2.55 -6.76 -2.57
C PHE A 320 -3.40 -8.03 -2.68
N ALA A 321 -2.91 -9.14 -2.12
CA ALA A 321 -3.53 -10.46 -2.31
C ALA A 321 -4.30 -10.95 -1.07
N GLU A 322 -4.29 -10.20 0.03
CA GLU A 322 -4.99 -10.52 1.28
C GLU A 322 -5.98 -9.43 1.71
N ASP A 323 -6.57 -9.58 2.88
CA ASP A 323 -7.74 -8.79 3.28
C ASP A 323 -7.45 -7.67 4.29
N THR A 324 -6.27 -7.66 4.95
CA THR A 324 -5.99 -6.70 6.01
C THR A 324 -4.64 -6.00 5.83
N TYR A 325 -4.67 -4.66 5.78
CA TYR A 325 -3.49 -3.80 5.66
C TYR A 325 -3.57 -2.66 6.67
N THR A 326 -2.87 -2.79 7.81
CA THR A 326 -2.92 -1.87 8.95
C THR A 326 -1.66 -1.00 9.06
N PHE A 327 -1.85 0.32 9.17
CA PHE A 327 -0.79 1.33 9.23
C PHE A 327 -1.08 2.36 10.32
N ASP A 328 -0.55 2.14 11.50
CA ASP A 328 -0.94 2.88 12.70
C ASP A 328 0.08 3.91 13.16
N GLY A 329 0.29 5.01 12.51
CA GLY A 329 1.10 6.05 13.14
C GLY A 329 1.93 6.94 12.23
N GLY A 330 2.01 6.65 10.96
CA GLY A 330 2.66 7.50 9.96
C GLY A 330 1.83 7.61 8.69
N ALA A 331 2.11 8.62 7.86
CA ALA A 331 1.48 8.70 6.55
C ALA A 331 1.84 7.47 5.71
N THR A 332 0.85 6.94 5.01
CA THR A 332 0.96 5.78 4.13
C THR A 332 0.77 6.21 2.68
N THR A 333 1.75 5.92 1.85
CA THR A 333 1.72 6.28 0.42
C THR A 333 2.07 5.08 -0.44
N PHE A 334 1.20 4.77 -1.38
CA PHE A 334 1.43 3.82 -2.45
C PHE A 334 1.54 4.59 -3.77
N THR A 335 2.59 4.30 -4.56
CA THR A 335 2.84 4.98 -5.83
C THR A 335 3.17 3.97 -6.92
N ALA A 336 2.46 4.02 -8.04
CA ALA A 336 2.76 3.21 -9.22
C ALA A 336 2.82 4.11 -10.47
N THR A 337 3.28 3.62 -11.61
CA THR A 337 3.27 4.40 -12.85
C THR A 337 1.84 4.74 -13.27
N SER A 338 1.66 5.82 -14.03
CA SER A 338 0.36 6.15 -14.60
C SER A 338 -0.07 5.08 -15.60
N GLY A 339 -1.28 4.55 -15.43
CA GLY A 339 -1.83 3.45 -16.23
C GLY A 339 -1.58 2.07 -15.64
N ASP A 340 -0.63 1.91 -14.72
CA ASP A 340 -0.43 0.67 -13.98
C ASP A 340 -1.25 0.67 -12.68
N ASN A 341 -1.57 -0.52 -12.20
CA ASN A 341 -2.62 -0.70 -11.21
C ASN A 341 -2.09 -1.01 -9.82
N PHE A 342 -2.85 -0.58 -8.83
CA PHE A 342 -2.85 -1.19 -7.50
C PHE A 342 -3.88 -2.33 -7.54
N ASP A 343 -3.43 -3.57 -7.66
CA ASP A 343 -4.32 -4.72 -7.86
C ASP A 343 -4.78 -5.33 -6.53
N LEU A 344 -6.09 -5.32 -6.30
CA LEU A 344 -6.71 -6.05 -5.21
C LEU A 344 -7.23 -7.39 -5.76
N THR A 345 -6.58 -8.50 -5.38
CA THR A 345 -6.79 -9.80 -6.03
C THR A 345 -7.48 -10.85 -5.17
N LYS A 346 -7.80 -10.53 -3.90
CA LYS A 346 -8.34 -11.50 -2.92
C LYS A 346 -9.67 -12.13 -3.32
N GLY A 347 -10.53 -11.43 -4.08
CA GLY A 347 -11.91 -11.87 -4.35
C GLY A 347 -12.81 -11.80 -3.10
N ALA A 348 -12.45 -10.97 -2.13
CA ALA A 348 -13.16 -10.67 -0.90
C ALA A 348 -12.92 -9.21 -0.51
N THR A 349 -13.37 -8.77 0.65
CA THR A 349 -13.12 -7.39 1.09
C THR A 349 -11.66 -7.21 1.49
N THR A 350 -10.99 -6.24 0.88
CA THR A 350 -9.66 -5.76 1.28
C THR A 350 -9.80 -4.47 2.06
N THR A 351 -9.26 -4.43 3.25
CA THR A 351 -9.36 -3.31 4.18
C THR A 351 -8.00 -2.67 4.42
N PHE A 352 -7.90 -1.38 4.19
CA PHE A 352 -6.77 -0.55 4.59
C PHE A 352 -7.17 0.29 5.79
N THR A 353 -6.45 0.16 6.90
CA THR A 353 -6.76 0.88 8.14
C THR A 353 -5.59 1.75 8.58
N THR A 354 -5.89 2.96 9.02
CA THR A 354 -4.95 3.81 9.76
C THR A 354 -5.61 4.34 11.04
N VAL A 355 -4.82 4.91 11.94
CA VAL A 355 -5.37 5.55 13.16
C VAL A 355 -5.14 7.06 13.08
N GLY A 356 -5.99 7.75 12.34
CA GLY A 356 -5.95 9.21 12.18
C GLY A 356 -4.76 9.72 11.37
N THR A 357 -4.17 8.88 10.50
CA THR A 357 -3.08 9.26 9.59
C THR A 357 -3.49 9.08 8.14
N ASP A 358 -2.84 9.84 7.25
CA ASP A 358 -3.17 9.90 5.85
C ASP A 358 -2.87 8.59 5.11
N ILE A 359 -3.74 8.22 4.18
CA ILE A 359 -3.49 7.17 3.20
C ILE A 359 -3.67 7.73 1.78
N THR A 360 -2.68 7.46 0.93
CA THR A 360 -2.62 8.03 -0.41
C THR A 360 -2.23 6.96 -1.44
N PHE A 361 -3.02 6.85 -2.50
CA PHE A 361 -2.69 6.10 -3.71
C PHE A 361 -2.49 7.08 -4.85
N THR A 362 -1.26 7.15 -5.38
CA THR A 362 -0.89 8.15 -6.38
C THR A 362 -0.46 7.53 -7.70
N THR A 363 -0.83 8.18 -8.78
CA THR A 363 -0.48 7.96 -10.18
C THR A 363 -1.14 6.73 -10.82
N GLY A 364 -1.06 5.55 -10.21
CA GLY A 364 -1.74 4.34 -10.69
C GLY A 364 -3.24 4.33 -10.35
N ALA A 365 -3.99 3.48 -11.04
CA ALA A 365 -5.40 3.20 -10.75
C ALA A 365 -5.53 2.03 -9.78
N ILE A 366 -6.51 2.06 -8.88
CA ILE A 366 -6.91 0.91 -8.08
C ILE A 366 -7.78 0.00 -8.94
N ALA A 367 -7.33 -1.23 -9.18
CA ALA A 367 -8.07 -2.24 -9.92
C ALA A 367 -8.63 -3.31 -8.97
N LEU A 368 -9.93 -3.42 -8.93
CA LEU A 368 -10.65 -4.40 -8.13
C LEU A 368 -10.92 -5.63 -8.99
N ALA A 369 -10.34 -6.78 -8.62
CA ALA A 369 -10.71 -8.04 -9.25
C ALA A 369 -12.15 -8.42 -8.89
N ASN A 370 -12.78 -9.26 -9.69
CA ASN A 370 -14.17 -9.66 -9.49
C ASN A 370 -14.45 -10.15 -8.06
N GLY A 371 -15.31 -9.42 -7.36
CA GLY A 371 -15.69 -9.66 -5.97
C GLY A 371 -14.71 -9.11 -4.93
N SER A 372 -13.67 -8.37 -5.33
CA SER A 372 -12.73 -7.71 -4.41
C SER A 372 -13.29 -6.35 -4.00
N ASN A 373 -13.94 -6.27 -2.85
CA ASN A 373 -14.39 -4.99 -2.29
C ASN A 373 -13.20 -4.22 -1.69
N LEU A 374 -13.32 -2.89 -1.67
CA LEU A 374 -12.34 -1.99 -1.05
C LEU A 374 -12.97 -1.27 0.14
N VAL A 375 -12.28 -1.32 1.27
CA VAL A 375 -12.57 -0.47 2.43
C VAL A 375 -11.28 0.30 2.78
N ILE A 376 -11.37 1.62 2.88
CA ILE A 376 -10.32 2.46 3.45
C ILE A 376 -10.92 3.21 4.63
N ASP A 377 -10.37 2.98 5.81
CA ASP A 377 -10.82 3.56 7.07
C ASP A 377 -9.62 4.18 7.81
N THR A 378 -9.64 5.50 7.96
CA THR A 378 -8.60 6.20 8.72
C THR A 378 -8.98 6.42 10.18
N GLY A 379 -10.04 5.76 10.65
CA GLY A 379 -10.58 5.90 12.01
C GLY A 379 -11.27 7.26 12.23
N SER A 380 -11.68 7.52 13.45
CA SER A 380 -12.40 8.76 13.81
C SER A 380 -11.51 10.02 13.89
N GLY A 381 -10.23 9.92 13.53
CA GLY A 381 -9.24 11.01 13.57
C GLY A 381 -9.27 11.90 12.32
N ASN A 382 -8.18 12.64 12.10
CA ASN A 382 -8.04 13.60 10.98
C ASN A 382 -7.28 13.01 9.78
N GLY A 383 -7.18 11.68 9.66
CA GLY A 383 -6.49 11.03 8.54
C GLY A 383 -7.19 11.31 7.22
N ASN A 384 -6.44 11.72 6.20
CA ASN A 384 -7.01 12.00 4.89
C ASN A 384 -6.91 10.78 3.99
N ILE A 385 -7.89 10.62 3.10
CA ILE A 385 -7.88 9.64 2.02
C ILE A 385 -7.69 10.38 0.70
N THR A 386 -6.66 10.01 -0.07
CA THR A 386 -6.43 10.58 -1.40
C THR A 386 -6.27 9.45 -2.42
N LEU A 387 -7.17 9.41 -3.39
CA LEU A 387 -7.22 8.38 -4.42
C LEU A 387 -7.27 9.01 -5.82
N GLY A 388 -6.60 8.35 -6.77
CA GLY A 388 -6.72 8.64 -8.19
C GLY A 388 -7.95 7.95 -8.80
N GLU A 389 -7.72 7.06 -9.76
CA GLU A 389 -8.76 6.27 -10.42
C GLU A 389 -9.06 4.97 -9.66
N ILE A 390 -10.34 4.56 -9.65
CA ILE A 390 -10.78 3.24 -9.18
C ILE A 390 -11.58 2.58 -10.30
N ALA A 391 -11.21 1.35 -10.65
CA ALA A 391 -11.90 0.53 -11.64
C ALA A 391 -12.30 -0.83 -11.02
N GLY A 392 -13.46 -1.35 -11.39
CA GLY A 392 -13.99 -2.62 -10.87
C GLY A 392 -14.44 -3.57 -11.99
N THR A 393 -15.40 -4.44 -11.68
CA THR A 393 -16.05 -5.36 -12.61
C THR A 393 -17.58 -5.36 -12.49
N SER A 394 -18.15 -4.25 -12.01
CA SER A 394 -19.59 -3.98 -11.80
C SER A 394 -20.25 -4.62 -10.57
N VAL A 395 -19.48 -5.29 -9.70
CA VAL A 395 -20.05 -5.97 -8.52
C VAL A 395 -19.40 -5.55 -7.19
N GLU A 396 -18.28 -4.85 -7.23
CA GLU A 396 -17.48 -4.53 -6.06
C GLU A 396 -18.07 -3.35 -5.29
N THR A 397 -18.00 -3.41 -3.96
CA THR A 397 -18.32 -2.28 -3.09
C THR A 397 -17.04 -1.52 -2.75
N VAL A 398 -17.08 -0.19 -2.87
CA VAL A 398 -16.04 0.72 -2.39
C VAL A 398 -16.59 1.52 -1.23
N THR A 399 -15.92 1.49 -0.09
CA THR A 399 -16.26 2.27 1.10
C THR A 399 -15.04 3.07 1.56
N LEU A 400 -15.19 4.39 1.66
CA LEU A 400 -14.13 5.32 2.05
C LEU A 400 -14.58 6.12 3.26
N ASP A 401 -13.91 5.92 4.41
CA ASP A 401 -14.21 6.65 5.65
C ASP A 401 -12.95 7.34 6.18
N ALA A 402 -12.91 8.65 6.05
CA ALA A 402 -11.82 9.49 6.55
C ALA A 402 -12.10 10.03 7.96
N GLY A 403 -13.14 9.56 8.64
CA GLY A 403 -13.58 10.15 9.91
C GLY A 403 -13.81 11.66 9.78
N THR A 404 -13.12 12.45 10.59
CA THR A 404 -13.14 13.93 10.48
C THR A 404 -12.13 14.50 9.47
N GLY A 405 -11.30 13.64 8.85
CA GLY A 405 -10.36 14.03 7.80
C GLY A 405 -11.05 14.32 6.46
N THR A 406 -10.27 14.48 5.42
CA THR A 406 -10.79 14.76 4.07
C THR A 406 -10.67 13.54 3.16
N THR A 407 -11.69 13.31 2.33
CA THR A 407 -11.64 12.32 1.26
C THR A 407 -11.55 13.03 -0.09
N SER A 408 -10.50 12.77 -0.85
CA SER A 408 -10.32 13.29 -2.21
C SER A 408 -10.24 12.14 -3.20
N VAL A 409 -11.19 12.07 -4.12
CA VAL A 409 -11.27 10.98 -5.10
C VAL A 409 -11.26 11.52 -6.52
N GLY A 410 -10.55 10.81 -7.41
CA GLY A 410 -10.54 11.06 -8.83
C GLY A 410 -11.70 10.36 -9.54
N VAL A 411 -11.39 9.70 -10.65
CA VAL A 411 -12.39 8.99 -11.48
C VAL A 411 -12.74 7.64 -10.85
N ILE A 412 -14.04 7.31 -10.80
CA ILE A 412 -14.50 6.01 -10.30
C ILE A 412 -15.34 5.34 -11.39
N GLY A 413 -14.94 4.13 -11.80
CA GLY A 413 -15.71 3.31 -12.73
C GLY A 413 -15.70 3.78 -14.19
N ASN A 414 -14.74 4.61 -14.62
CA ASN A 414 -14.74 5.17 -15.98
C ASN A 414 -14.45 4.13 -17.09
N SER A 415 -13.52 3.22 -16.83
CA SER A 415 -13.17 2.15 -17.79
C SER A 415 -14.00 0.89 -17.58
N THR A 416 -14.23 0.55 -16.33
CA THR A 416 -15.12 -0.54 -15.87
C THR A 416 -15.75 -0.10 -14.56
N GLU A 417 -17.05 -0.23 -14.49
CA GLU A 417 -17.87 0.21 -13.37
C GLU A 417 -17.53 -0.57 -12.09
N ILE A 418 -17.81 0.04 -10.95
CA ILE A 418 -17.91 -0.66 -9.66
C ILE A 418 -19.39 -0.94 -9.34
N GLY A 419 -19.67 -1.82 -8.37
CA GLY A 419 -21.03 -2.06 -7.91
C GLY A 419 -21.55 -0.89 -7.08
N VAL A 420 -21.15 -0.77 -5.84
CA VAL A 420 -21.67 0.23 -4.89
C VAL A 420 -20.56 1.17 -4.42
N LEU A 421 -20.87 2.46 -4.29
CA LEU A 421 -19.97 3.47 -3.74
C LEU A 421 -20.55 4.10 -2.47
N ASN A 422 -19.77 4.06 -1.40
CA ASN A 422 -20.05 4.78 -0.16
C ASN A 422 -18.84 5.66 0.20
N ILE A 423 -19.04 6.96 0.32
CA ILE A 423 -17.99 7.90 0.75
C ILE A 423 -18.48 8.69 1.96
N GLY A 424 -17.67 8.72 3.02
CA GLY A 424 -17.95 9.43 4.26
C GLY A 424 -18.70 8.59 5.28
N SER A 425 -18.93 9.20 6.43
CA SER A 425 -19.62 8.61 7.58
C SER A 425 -20.26 9.70 8.42
N SER A 426 -20.89 9.32 9.51
CA SER A 426 -21.52 10.25 10.48
C SER A 426 -20.55 11.30 11.08
N ASP A 427 -19.26 11.16 10.89
CA ASP A 427 -18.24 12.10 11.39
C ASP A 427 -18.09 13.37 10.53
N ASN A 428 -18.78 13.42 9.37
CA ASN A 428 -18.86 14.59 8.48
C ASN A 428 -17.54 15.13 7.94
N GLY A 429 -16.58 14.27 7.63
CA GLY A 429 -15.35 14.65 6.92
C GLY A 429 -15.63 15.28 5.55
N ALA A 430 -14.87 16.29 5.15
CA ALA A 430 -15.07 16.96 3.86
C ALA A 430 -14.67 16.06 2.69
N ILE A 431 -15.49 16.08 1.61
CA ILE A 431 -15.30 15.24 0.43
C ILE A 431 -15.02 16.13 -0.78
N THR A 432 -13.97 15.83 -1.54
CA THR A 432 -13.66 16.49 -2.82
C THR A 432 -13.79 15.49 -3.95
N LEU A 433 -14.66 15.78 -4.90
CA LEU A 433 -14.87 14.99 -6.11
C LEU A 433 -14.09 15.63 -7.27
N ASN A 434 -13.15 14.90 -7.87
CA ASN A 434 -12.27 15.40 -8.94
C ASN A 434 -12.49 14.69 -10.28
N GLY A 435 -13.43 13.76 -10.39
CA GLY A 435 -13.68 13.02 -11.63
C GLY A 435 -15.09 12.44 -11.70
N VAL A 436 -15.40 11.86 -12.84
CA VAL A 436 -16.68 11.18 -13.07
C VAL A 436 -16.83 9.96 -12.18
N ILE A 437 -18.06 9.63 -11.81
CA ILE A 437 -18.43 8.46 -11.02
C ILE A 437 -19.44 7.66 -11.82
N THR A 438 -19.12 6.40 -12.13
CA THR A 438 -20.03 5.47 -12.81
C THR A 438 -20.12 4.18 -12.01
N THR A 439 -21.31 3.78 -11.63
CA THR A 439 -21.56 2.56 -10.83
C THR A 439 -22.70 1.75 -11.40
N ASP A 440 -22.65 0.43 -11.23
CA ASP A 440 -23.79 -0.45 -11.51
C ASP A 440 -24.83 -0.40 -10.38
N GLY A 441 -24.41 -0.11 -9.15
CA GLY A 441 -25.26 0.04 -7.95
C GLY A 441 -25.30 1.45 -7.40
N ALA A 442 -25.81 1.57 -6.18
CA ALA A 442 -26.09 2.85 -5.53
C ALA A 442 -24.82 3.65 -5.19
N VAL A 443 -24.97 4.98 -5.19
CA VAL A 443 -23.98 5.95 -4.72
C VAL A 443 -24.52 6.67 -3.48
N THR A 444 -23.78 6.60 -2.37
CA THR A 444 -24.07 7.35 -1.15
C THR A 444 -22.88 8.20 -0.76
N ILE A 445 -23.11 9.51 -0.60
CA ILE A 445 -22.09 10.46 -0.18
C ILE A 445 -22.54 11.14 1.11
N ASP A 446 -21.84 10.81 2.21
CA ASP A 446 -22.18 11.22 3.57
C ASP A 446 -21.11 12.15 4.15
N GLY A 447 -21.09 13.38 3.69
CA GLY A 447 -20.20 14.46 4.10
C GLY A 447 -20.32 15.67 3.19
N PRO A 448 -19.89 16.85 3.64
CA PRO A 448 -19.89 18.07 2.82
C PRO A 448 -19.03 17.91 1.56
N VAL A 449 -19.61 18.15 0.41
CA VAL A 449 -18.97 17.96 -0.90
C VAL A 449 -18.43 19.27 -1.47
N THR A 450 -17.23 19.23 -2.01
CA THR A 450 -16.67 20.25 -2.90
C THR A 450 -16.41 19.64 -4.28
N LEU A 451 -16.93 20.25 -5.33
CA LEU A 451 -16.66 19.86 -6.71
C LEU A 451 -15.32 20.44 -7.15
N GLY A 452 -14.29 19.59 -7.32
CA GLY A 452 -12.98 19.97 -7.82
C GLY A 452 -12.88 20.01 -9.34
N ALA A 453 -13.83 19.34 -10.03
CA ALA A 453 -13.99 19.31 -11.48
C ALA A 453 -15.48 19.32 -11.84
N ASN A 454 -15.81 19.38 -13.12
CA ASN A 454 -17.17 19.09 -13.58
C ASN A 454 -17.48 17.61 -13.28
N ILE A 455 -18.47 17.35 -12.47
CA ILE A 455 -18.81 16.02 -11.98
C ILE A 455 -20.04 15.50 -12.70
N THR A 456 -19.94 14.26 -13.15
CA THR A 456 -21.09 13.44 -13.57
C THR A 456 -21.13 12.19 -12.70
N VAL A 457 -22.28 11.91 -12.08
CA VAL A 457 -22.54 10.67 -11.36
C VAL A 457 -23.62 9.92 -12.13
N THR A 458 -23.31 8.70 -12.55
CA THR A 458 -24.24 7.83 -13.28
C THR A 458 -24.34 6.48 -12.57
N THR A 459 -25.57 6.01 -12.37
CA THR A 459 -25.85 4.65 -11.91
C THR A 459 -26.69 3.89 -12.93
N ALA A 460 -26.66 2.56 -12.88
CA ALA A 460 -27.40 1.72 -13.84
C ALA A 460 -28.92 1.59 -13.55
N ASN A 461 -29.52 2.35 -12.74
CA ASN A 461 -30.89 2.41 -12.21
C ASN A 461 -30.91 2.22 -10.68
N ASP A 462 -29.90 2.71 -10.01
CA ASP A 462 -29.76 2.67 -8.56
C ASP A 462 -29.70 4.08 -7.98
N ALA A 463 -30.00 4.21 -6.68
CA ALA A 463 -30.15 5.50 -6.03
C ALA A 463 -28.83 6.29 -5.97
N ILE A 464 -28.97 7.62 -6.09
CA ILE A 464 -27.89 8.58 -5.81
C ILE A 464 -28.32 9.42 -4.62
N THR A 465 -27.54 9.43 -3.55
CA THR A 465 -27.84 10.17 -2.32
C THR A 465 -26.65 11.03 -1.89
N PHE A 466 -26.91 12.30 -1.67
CA PHE A 466 -25.99 13.24 -1.02
C PHE A 466 -26.65 13.75 0.26
N ASN A 467 -26.11 13.38 1.42
CA ASN A 467 -26.71 13.72 2.72
C ASN A 467 -26.33 15.12 3.24
N HIS A 468 -25.40 15.80 2.55
CA HIS A 468 -24.86 17.09 3.00
C HIS A 468 -24.75 18.09 1.86
N LYS A 469 -24.35 19.33 2.19
CA LYS A 469 -24.20 20.40 1.20
C LYS A 469 -23.24 20.04 0.07
N ILE A 470 -23.51 20.61 -1.10
CA ILE A 470 -22.68 20.48 -2.31
C ILE A 470 -22.25 21.88 -2.76
N ASP A 471 -20.96 22.14 -2.73
CA ASP A 471 -20.35 23.41 -3.11
C ASP A 471 -19.32 23.23 -4.23
N GLY A 472 -18.90 24.32 -4.87
CA GLY A 472 -17.83 24.33 -5.88
C GLY A 472 -18.16 25.26 -7.03
N THR A 473 -17.12 25.58 -7.84
CA THR A 473 -17.27 26.45 -9.02
C THR A 473 -17.36 25.64 -10.32
N GLN A 474 -17.92 24.47 -10.25
CA GLN A 474 -18.03 23.47 -11.32
C GLN A 474 -19.49 23.07 -11.55
N SER A 475 -19.75 22.27 -12.58
CA SER A 475 -21.09 21.72 -12.84
C SER A 475 -21.27 20.34 -12.22
N LEU A 476 -22.52 20.03 -11.83
CA LEU A 476 -22.95 18.73 -11.35
C LEU A 476 -24.03 18.15 -12.26
N THR A 477 -23.81 16.92 -12.72
CA THR A 477 -24.80 16.14 -13.46
C THR A 477 -25.05 14.82 -12.72
N LEU A 478 -26.30 14.50 -12.45
CA LEU A 478 -26.73 13.27 -11.77
C LEU A 478 -27.71 12.51 -12.62
N GLU A 479 -27.46 11.23 -12.90
CA GLU A 479 -28.31 10.37 -13.73
C GLU A 479 -28.48 9.01 -13.03
N SER A 480 -29.64 8.78 -12.42
CA SER A 480 -29.98 7.55 -11.70
C SER A 480 -30.89 6.60 -12.48
N GLY A 481 -31.23 6.94 -13.72
CA GLY A 481 -32.16 6.15 -14.53
C GLY A 481 -33.55 6.08 -13.88
N THR A 482 -33.97 4.90 -13.44
CA THR A 482 -35.31 4.70 -12.85
C THR A 482 -35.33 4.81 -11.33
N ALA A 483 -34.20 5.00 -10.67
CA ALA A 483 -34.12 5.10 -9.21
C ALA A 483 -34.20 6.55 -8.71
N ALA A 484 -34.23 6.70 -7.39
CA ALA A 484 -34.31 8.00 -6.75
C ALA A 484 -33.00 8.77 -6.74
N ILE A 485 -33.10 10.11 -6.82
CA ILE A 485 -32.01 11.03 -6.47
C ILE A 485 -32.47 11.84 -5.26
N THR A 486 -31.64 11.84 -4.19
CA THR A 486 -31.93 12.60 -2.96
C THR A 486 -30.74 13.52 -2.65
N LEU A 487 -31.03 14.82 -2.51
CA LEU A 487 -30.06 15.87 -2.21
C LEU A 487 -30.51 16.61 -0.94
N ASP A 488 -30.06 16.12 0.24
CA ASP A 488 -30.52 16.59 1.55
C ASP A 488 -29.83 17.87 2.05
N GLY A 489 -28.83 18.36 1.34
CA GLY A 489 -28.10 19.57 1.72
C GLY A 489 -28.28 20.74 0.77
N VAL A 490 -27.83 21.91 1.19
CA VAL A 490 -27.86 23.12 0.35
C VAL A 490 -26.87 22.95 -0.82
N ILE A 491 -27.34 23.24 -2.03
CA ILE A 491 -26.52 23.23 -3.25
C ILE A 491 -26.02 24.66 -3.53
N GLY A 492 -24.69 24.86 -3.53
CA GLY A 492 -24.04 26.12 -3.87
C GLY A 492 -24.22 27.22 -2.82
N GLY A 493 -24.41 26.87 -1.53
CA GLY A 493 -24.60 27.85 -0.46
C GLY A 493 -23.36 28.69 -0.18
N ASP A 494 -22.18 28.07 -0.17
CA ASP A 494 -20.90 28.74 0.09
C ASP A 494 -20.13 29.04 -1.21
N ALA A 495 -20.19 28.15 -2.21
CA ALA A 495 -19.55 28.33 -3.51
C ALA A 495 -20.51 27.92 -4.63
N ILE A 496 -20.79 28.86 -5.51
CA ILE A 496 -21.85 28.78 -6.52
C ILE A 496 -21.46 27.80 -7.64
N LEU A 497 -22.31 26.82 -7.94
CA LEU A 497 -22.13 25.90 -9.05
C LEU A 497 -22.31 26.63 -10.41
N THR A 498 -21.61 26.17 -11.45
CA THR A 498 -21.75 26.68 -12.82
C THR A 498 -22.85 25.97 -13.63
N GLY A 499 -23.43 24.90 -13.12
CA GLY A 499 -24.53 24.18 -13.74
C GLY A 499 -25.05 23.05 -12.85
N LEU A 500 -26.31 22.72 -13.00
CA LEU A 500 -26.95 21.61 -12.30
C LEU A 500 -27.91 20.88 -13.26
N SER A 501 -27.71 19.58 -13.42
CA SER A 501 -28.58 18.69 -14.19
C SER A 501 -28.87 17.43 -13.37
N VAL A 502 -30.16 17.16 -13.13
CA VAL A 502 -30.60 16.05 -12.28
C VAL A 502 -31.63 15.24 -13.04
N ASN A 503 -31.30 14.01 -13.45
CA ASN A 503 -32.14 13.15 -14.30
C ASN A 503 -32.77 13.92 -15.48
N ALA A 504 -32.01 14.83 -16.10
CA ALA A 504 -32.55 15.68 -17.16
C ALA A 504 -32.53 14.99 -18.54
N THR A 505 -32.00 13.78 -18.63
CA THR A 505 -31.95 13.00 -19.87
C THR A 505 -33.26 12.23 -20.07
N ASP A 506 -33.83 12.29 -21.26
CA ASP A 506 -35.02 11.54 -21.62
C ASP A 506 -34.90 10.03 -21.34
N GLY A 507 -35.87 9.48 -20.62
CA GLY A 507 -35.95 8.05 -20.27
C GLY A 507 -35.72 7.75 -18.79
N SER A 508 -35.15 8.68 -18.01
CA SER A 508 -35.06 8.54 -16.55
C SER A 508 -36.46 8.73 -15.91
N THR A 509 -36.92 7.73 -15.15
CA THR A 509 -38.26 7.72 -14.54
C THR A 509 -38.25 7.82 -13.02
N GLY A 510 -37.08 8.03 -12.41
CA GLY A 510 -36.88 8.08 -10.96
C GLY A 510 -37.58 9.26 -10.28
N THR A 511 -37.65 9.20 -8.97
CA THR A 511 -38.07 10.34 -8.14
C THR A 511 -36.86 11.23 -7.85
N ILE A 512 -37.13 12.52 -7.65
CA ILE A 512 -36.10 13.51 -7.30
C ILE A 512 -36.54 14.24 -6.04
N GLU A 513 -35.64 14.37 -5.06
CA GLU A 513 -35.85 15.18 -3.86
C GLU A 513 -34.69 16.15 -3.68
N ILE A 514 -35.00 17.44 -3.50
CA ILE A 514 -33.98 18.50 -3.34
C ILE A 514 -34.40 19.42 -2.20
N THR A 515 -33.51 19.58 -1.21
CA THR A 515 -33.78 20.43 -0.06
C THR A 515 -33.65 21.92 -0.40
N ASP A 516 -32.46 22.42 -0.74
CA ASP A 516 -32.28 23.84 -1.07
C ASP A 516 -31.28 24.06 -2.22
N ILE A 517 -31.47 25.10 -3.02
CA ILE A 517 -30.54 25.60 -4.01
C ILE A 517 -30.20 27.07 -3.67
N GLY A 518 -28.96 27.35 -3.30
CA GLY A 518 -28.54 28.64 -2.75
C GLY A 518 -29.04 28.88 -1.33
N ASP A 519 -28.76 30.04 -0.82
CA ASP A 519 -29.22 30.47 0.51
C ASP A 519 -29.80 31.89 0.49
N SER A 520 -30.04 32.47 1.66
CA SER A 520 -30.56 33.83 1.78
C SER A 520 -29.60 34.90 1.21
N ALA A 521 -28.33 34.64 1.13
CA ALA A 521 -27.27 35.58 0.71
C ALA A 521 -26.80 35.35 -0.73
N ALA A 522 -26.77 34.10 -1.22
CA ALA A 522 -26.21 33.71 -2.48
C ALA A 522 -27.16 32.91 -3.38
N VAL A 523 -26.98 32.99 -4.70
CA VAL A 523 -27.54 32.05 -5.66
C VAL A 523 -26.80 30.73 -5.56
N GLY A 524 -27.44 29.58 -5.71
CA GLY A 524 -26.79 28.26 -5.61
C GLY A 524 -26.15 27.81 -6.92
N VAL A 525 -26.76 28.19 -8.04
CA VAL A 525 -26.26 27.87 -9.39
C VAL A 525 -26.32 29.09 -10.26
N ASN A 526 -25.20 29.39 -10.96
CA ASN A 526 -25.15 30.51 -11.91
C ASN A 526 -24.75 30.03 -13.30
N THR A 527 -25.24 30.74 -14.32
CA THR A 527 -24.94 30.60 -15.75
C THR A 527 -25.33 29.23 -16.36
N GLY A 528 -26.04 29.25 -17.45
CA GLY A 528 -26.45 28.06 -18.19
C GLY A 528 -27.90 27.65 -17.92
N THR A 529 -28.29 26.47 -18.37
CA THR A 529 -29.59 25.86 -18.09
C THR A 529 -29.48 24.97 -16.86
N ILE A 530 -30.38 25.14 -15.92
CA ILE A 530 -30.57 24.31 -14.76
C ILE A 530 -31.78 23.42 -15.05
N SER A 531 -31.54 22.13 -15.18
CA SER A 531 -32.59 21.16 -15.54
C SER A 531 -32.71 20.10 -14.45
N ILE A 532 -33.91 20.05 -13.87
CA ILE A 532 -34.24 19.12 -12.77
C ILE A 532 -35.45 18.32 -13.19
N GLY A 533 -35.24 17.05 -13.44
CA GLY A 533 -36.22 16.12 -13.99
C GLY A 533 -36.34 16.19 -15.51
N ASN A 534 -37.25 15.39 -16.03
CA ASN A 534 -37.58 15.26 -17.44
C ASN A 534 -39.05 14.77 -17.59
N ALA A 535 -39.53 14.68 -18.82
CA ALA A 535 -40.93 14.28 -19.17
C ALA A 535 -41.33 12.86 -18.68
N ASN A 536 -40.45 12.12 -18.00
CA ASN A 536 -40.75 10.81 -17.43
C ASN A 536 -40.56 10.77 -15.90
N THR A 537 -40.10 11.84 -15.27
CA THR A 537 -39.91 11.93 -13.80
C THR A 537 -41.26 11.76 -13.10
N THR A 538 -41.39 10.76 -12.22
CA THR A 538 -42.66 10.41 -11.58
C THR A 538 -43.03 11.35 -10.44
N THR A 539 -42.06 11.84 -9.69
CA THR A 539 -42.27 12.84 -8.65
C THR A 539 -41.00 13.68 -8.49
N LEU A 540 -41.16 14.99 -8.51
CA LEU A 540 -40.13 15.93 -8.13
C LEU A 540 -40.54 16.61 -6.83
N THR A 541 -39.80 16.39 -5.75
CA THR A 541 -40.08 17.00 -4.44
C THR A 541 -39.10 18.15 -4.18
N LEU A 542 -39.62 19.31 -3.86
CA LEU A 542 -38.88 20.46 -3.38
C LEU A 542 -39.27 20.67 -1.90
N ASP A 543 -38.47 20.12 -0.98
CA ASP A 543 -38.81 20.09 0.45
C ASP A 543 -38.13 21.21 1.28
N GLY A 544 -37.26 21.99 0.66
CA GLY A 544 -36.59 23.13 1.26
C GLY A 544 -37.39 24.43 1.20
N THR A 545 -36.75 25.50 1.60
CA THR A 545 -37.32 26.84 1.67
C THR A 545 -36.77 27.82 0.65
N THR A 546 -35.63 27.49 0.03
CA THR A 546 -34.89 28.41 -0.85
C THR A 546 -34.42 27.69 -2.12
N TYR A 547 -34.89 28.19 -3.29
CA TYR A 547 -34.45 27.73 -4.60
C TYR A 547 -34.06 28.96 -5.41
N LYS A 548 -32.78 29.32 -5.36
CA LYS A 548 -32.25 30.59 -5.88
C LYS A 548 -31.19 30.36 -6.95
N THR A 549 -31.51 30.73 -8.18
CA THR A 549 -30.68 30.47 -9.35
C THR A 549 -30.42 31.74 -10.15
N ASP A 550 -29.31 31.74 -10.94
CA ASP A 550 -28.97 32.77 -11.91
C ASP A 550 -28.75 32.08 -13.27
N GLY A 551 -29.87 31.73 -13.94
CA GLY A 551 -29.90 31.02 -15.21
C GLY A 551 -31.32 30.49 -15.49
N VAL A 552 -31.56 30.09 -16.74
CA VAL A 552 -32.83 29.47 -17.14
C VAL A 552 -33.03 28.20 -16.34
N THR A 553 -34.13 28.14 -15.55
CA THR A 553 -34.40 27.03 -14.63
C THR A 553 -35.66 26.28 -15.08
N ILE A 554 -35.53 24.96 -15.19
CA ILE A 554 -36.60 24.04 -15.58
C ILE A 554 -36.75 22.98 -14.48
N TYR A 555 -37.95 22.89 -13.94
CA TYR A 555 -38.45 21.81 -13.09
C TYR A 555 -39.42 21.00 -13.90
N GLU A 556 -39.14 19.71 -14.15
CA GLU A 556 -39.93 18.88 -15.05
C GLU A 556 -40.37 17.59 -14.39
N ALA A 557 -41.62 17.22 -14.55
CA ALA A 557 -42.15 15.91 -14.22
C ALA A 557 -43.10 15.44 -15.35
N ALA A 558 -43.37 14.15 -15.39
CA ALA A 558 -44.26 13.60 -16.41
C ALA A 558 -45.66 14.24 -16.38
N ALA A 559 -46.27 14.37 -17.53
CA ALA A 559 -47.58 14.96 -17.66
C ALA A 559 -48.64 14.22 -16.81
N GLY A 560 -49.16 14.88 -15.81
CA GLY A 560 -50.13 14.33 -14.84
C GLY A 560 -49.49 13.84 -13.54
N ASP A 561 -48.16 13.71 -13.48
CA ASP A 561 -47.42 13.43 -12.26
C ASP A 561 -47.18 14.72 -11.43
N THR A 562 -46.38 14.64 -10.36
CA THR A 562 -46.37 15.69 -9.33
C THR A 562 -45.04 16.41 -9.20
N ILE A 563 -45.08 17.75 -9.19
CA ILE A 563 -44.05 18.61 -8.63
C ILE A 563 -44.54 19.05 -7.25
N LEU A 564 -43.98 18.46 -6.20
CA LEU A 564 -44.45 18.58 -4.82
C LEU A 564 -43.61 19.61 -4.05
N LEU A 565 -44.22 20.64 -3.50
CA LEU A 565 -43.56 21.63 -2.66
C LEU A 565 -43.97 21.41 -1.20
N THR A 566 -43.05 20.86 -0.39
CA THR A 566 -43.28 20.51 1.02
C THR A 566 -42.58 21.44 2.00
N GLY A 567 -41.68 22.29 1.54
CA GLY A 567 -40.98 23.27 2.37
C GLY A 567 -41.92 24.30 3.03
N ALA A 568 -41.53 24.78 4.19
CA ALA A 568 -42.30 25.81 4.91
C ALA A 568 -42.14 27.17 4.22
N SER A 569 -43.16 27.59 3.45
CA SER A 569 -43.17 28.84 2.66
C SER A 569 -41.98 28.93 1.66
N PRO A 570 -41.87 28.01 0.70
CA PRO A 570 -40.75 27.97 -0.21
C PRO A 570 -40.69 29.20 -1.12
N THR A 571 -39.46 29.65 -1.40
CA THR A 571 -39.22 30.77 -2.32
C THR A 571 -38.37 30.24 -3.50
N ILE A 572 -38.91 30.28 -4.70
CA ILE A 572 -38.30 29.84 -5.93
C ILE A 572 -38.01 31.09 -6.77
N THR A 573 -36.73 31.41 -6.96
CA THR A 573 -36.30 32.68 -7.56
C THR A 573 -35.25 32.51 -8.64
N THR A 574 -35.33 33.32 -9.69
CA THR A 574 -34.28 33.49 -10.69
C THR A 574 -33.80 34.95 -10.75
N MET A 575 -32.59 35.18 -11.25
CA MET A 575 -32.04 36.52 -11.44
C MET A 575 -32.37 37.07 -12.84
N ASN A 576 -33.66 37.37 -13.07
CA ASN A 576 -34.23 37.84 -14.34
C ASN A 576 -34.23 36.79 -15.48
N ASP A 577 -34.07 35.51 -15.17
CA ASP A 577 -34.11 34.42 -16.13
C ASP A 577 -35.43 33.70 -16.15
N ASN A 578 -35.71 32.98 -17.23
CA ASN A 578 -36.94 32.22 -17.36
C ASN A 578 -37.01 31.06 -16.36
N LEU A 579 -38.19 30.85 -15.81
CA LEU A 579 -38.53 29.74 -14.95
C LEU A 579 -39.67 28.92 -15.53
N THR A 580 -39.47 27.63 -15.69
CA THR A 580 -40.48 26.73 -16.25
C THR A 580 -40.77 25.59 -15.26
N PHE A 581 -42.03 25.32 -15.03
CA PHE A 581 -42.54 24.07 -14.46
C PHE A 581 -43.23 23.32 -15.60
N ASP A 582 -42.60 22.25 -16.08
CA ASP A 582 -43.00 21.53 -17.29
C ASP A 582 -43.68 20.20 -16.95
N GLY A 583 -44.78 19.90 -17.59
CA GLY A 583 -45.54 18.65 -17.58
C GLY A 583 -46.27 18.31 -16.27
N GLY A 584 -45.59 18.36 -15.14
CA GLY A 584 -46.11 17.93 -13.83
C GLY A 584 -47.10 18.91 -13.19
N ASN A 585 -47.97 18.39 -12.35
CA ASN A 585 -48.89 19.21 -11.53
C ASN A 585 -48.17 19.72 -10.28
N ILE A 586 -48.23 21.01 -10.02
CA ILE A 586 -47.68 21.59 -8.78
C ILE A 586 -48.68 21.32 -7.64
N VAL A 587 -48.17 20.75 -6.56
CA VAL A 587 -48.91 20.54 -5.31
C VAL A 587 -48.21 21.29 -4.17
N LEU A 588 -48.94 22.23 -3.59
CA LEU A 588 -48.56 22.97 -2.39
C LEU A 588 -49.02 22.17 -1.18
N SER A 589 -48.13 21.63 -0.37
CA SER A 589 -48.49 20.66 0.69
C SER A 589 -48.21 21.14 2.11
N THR A 590 -47.80 22.37 2.30
CA THR A 590 -47.61 22.98 3.64
C THR A 590 -48.29 24.34 3.75
N ALA A 591 -48.90 24.60 4.93
CA ALA A 591 -49.44 25.91 5.22
C ALA A 591 -48.39 27.01 5.10
N GLY A 592 -48.71 28.09 4.42
CA GLY A 592 -47.81 29.22 4.21
C GLY A 592 -47.87 29.80 2.82
N THR A 593 -46.89 30.61 2.47
CA THR A 593 -46.88 31.28 1.16
C THR A 593 -45.75 30.75 0.30
N THR A 594 -46.09 30.05 -0.76
CA THR A 594 -45.12 29.75 -1.84
C THR A 594 -44.90 30.99 -2.69
N THR A 595 -43.65 31.40 -2.88
CA THR A 595 -43.30 32.56 -3.71
C THR A 595 -42.52 32.10 -4.93
N ILE A 596 -42.97 32.44 -6.12
CA ILE A 596 -42.26 32.28 -7.39
C ILE A 596 -41.92 33.68 -7.89
N ASP A 597 -40.60 34.00 -8.01
CA ASP A 597 -40.16 35.36 -8.35
C ASP A 597 -38.98 35.33 -9.32
N THR A 598 -39.16 35.87 -10.52
CA THR A 598 -38.10 35.97 -11.52
C THR A 598 -37.48 37.38 -11.60
N GLU A 599 -37.74 38.26 -10.62
CA GLU A 599 -37.20 39.62 -10.57
C GLU A 599 -36.14 39.85 -9.49
N LEU A 600 -35.42 38.82 -9.04
CA LEU A 600 -34.45 38.94 -7.95
C LEU A 600 -33.35 39.98 -8.22
N GLY A 601 -33.02 40.27 -9.48
CA GLY A 601 -32.06 41.29 -9.90
C GLY A 601 -32.52 42.76 -9.86
N GLY A 602 -33.77 43.04 -9.54
CA GLY A 602 -34.30 44.37 -9.20
C GLY A 602 -34.68 45.31 -10.36
N SER A 603 -34.59 44.91 -11.63
CA SER A 603 -35.20 45.64 -12.77
C SER A 603 -35.20 44.76 -14.02
N GLY A 604 -36.20 44.02 -14.25
CA GLY A 604 -36.33 43.06 -15.33
C GLY A 604 -37.36 42.02 -14.94
N GLY A 605 -37.09 40.81 -15.19
CA GLY A 605 -37.87 39.62 -14.86
C GLY A 605 -37.93 38.68 -16.04
N GLY A 606 -37.71 37.41 -15.79
CA GLY A 606 -37.87 36.33 -16.75
C GLY A 606 -39.34 35.91 -16.87
N ASN A 607 -39.63 35.16 -17.91
CA ASN A 607 -40.97 34.57 -18.06
C ASN A 607 -41.16 33.42 -17.06
N VAL A 608 -42.37 33.31 -16.50
CA VAL A 608 -42.79 32.15 -15.73
C VAL A 608 -43.77 31.35 -16.58
N LEU A 609 -43.46 30.09 -16.83
CA LEU A 609 -44.35 29.14 -17.49
C LEU A 609 -44.70 28.01 -16.53
N ILE A 610 -45.97 27.70 -16.37
CA ILE A 610 -46.49 26.56 -15.61
C ILE A 610 -47.43 25.79 -16.51
N ASP A 611 -47.05 24.61 -16.97
CA ASP A 611 -47.83 23.80 -17.90
C ASP A 611 -48.87 22.94 -17.19
N GLY A 612 -48.60 22.47 -15.97
CA GLY A 612 -49.52 21.66 -15.17
C GLY A 612 -50.55 22.47 -14.38
N THR A 613 -51.38 21.79 -13.59
CA THR A 613 -52.28 22.41 -12.62
C THR A 613 -51.52 22.85 -11.37
N ILE A 614 -52.12 23.77 -10.61
CA ILE A 614 -51.62 24.16 -9.29
C ILE A 614 -52.71 23.87 -8.26
N ASN A 615 -52.43 22.99 -7.31
CA ASN A 615 -53.41 22.59 -6.29
C ASN A 615 -52.79 22.74 -4.88
N GLY A 616 -53.64 23.07 -3.91
CA GLY A 616 -53.29 22.90 -2.50
C GLY A 616 -53.69 21.52 -1.99
N THR A 617 -53.39 21.22 -0.73
CA THR A 617 -53.80 20.01 -0.05
C THR A 617 -55.01 20.25 0.84
N ASP A 618 -55.91 19.26 0.98
CA ASP A 618 -57.14 19.39 1.78
C ASP A 618 -56.83 19.73 3.25
N GLY A 619 -57.29 20.88 3.72
CA GLY A 619 -57.26 21.28 5.14
C GLY A 619 -56.10 22.19 5.55
N GLU A 620 -55.24 22.59 4.64
CA GLU A 620 -54.15 23.56 4.87
C GLU A 620 -54.53 24.95 4.32
N SER A 621 -53.77 25.97 4.69
CA SER A 621 -53.94 27.35 4.22
C SER A 621 -52.77 27.78 3.37
N GLU A 622 -52.67 27.22 2.18
CA GLU A 622 -51.60 27.52 1.21
C GLU A 622 -51.94 28.83 0.47
N ALA A 623 -50.93 29.65 0.31
CA ALA A 623 -50.99 30.84 -0.51
C ALA A 623 -49.90 30.78 -1.60
N LEU A 624 -50.20 31.34 -2.77
CA LEU A 624 -49.29 31.42 -3.89
C LEU A 624 -49.11 32.87 -4.33
N VAL A 625 -47.86 33.27 -4.47
CA VAL A 625 -47.46 34.55 -5.08
C VAL A 625 -46.60 34.25 -6.29
N ILE A 626 -46.92 34.77 -7.46
CA ILE A 626 -46.10 34.67 -8.67
C ILE A 626 -45.76 36.09 -9.14
N ASN A 627 -44.47 36.42 -9.21
CA ASN A 627 -43.95 37.68 -9.70
C ASN A 627 -43.04 37.44 -10.90
N GLY A 628 -43.45 37.80 -12.09
CA GLY A 628 -42.66 37.73 -13.32
C GLY A 628 -41.89 39.02 -13.62
N GLY A 629 -41.96 40.05 -12.76
CA GLY A 629 -41.40 41.37 -13.06
C GLY A 629 -41.90 41.93 -14.38
N SER A 630 -41.00 42.23 -15.32
CA SER A 630 -41.36 42.62 -16.69
C SER A 630 -41.62 41.45 -17.64
N GLY A 631 -41.36 40.21 -17.22
CA GLY A 631 -41.64 38.99 -17.98
C GLY A 631 -43.11 38.60 -17.94
N SER A 632 -43.49 37.65 -18.79
CA SER A 632 -44.84 37.10 -18.85
C SER A 632 -45.05 35.99 -17.82
N VAL A 633 -46.21 35.93 -17.19
CA VAL A 633 -46.66 34.80 -16.40
C VAL A 633 -47.71 34.03 -17.19
N THR A 634 -47.45 32.77 -17.47
CA THR A 634 -48.39 31.88 -18.19
C THR A 634 -48.63 30.64 -17.35
N VAL A 635 -49.91 30.36 -17.03
CA VAL A 635 -50.34 29.14 -16.38
C VAL A 635 -51.35 28.47 -17.32
N ASN A 636 -50.98 27.30 -17.84
CA ASN A 636 -51.80 26.57 -18.82
C ASN A 636 -52.84 25.66 -18.14
N GLY A 637 -52.59 25.22 -16.91
CA GLY A 637 -53.48 24.40 -16.11
C GLY A 637 -54.42 25.19 -15.21
N ALA A 638 -55.32 24.49 -14.53
CA ALA A 638 -56.23 25.09 -13.54
C ALA A 638 -55.48 25.44 -12.24
N ILE A 639 -55.96 26.42 -11.50
CA ILE A 639 -55.49 26.77 -10.15
C ILE A 639 -56.65 26.51 -9.17
N GLY A 640 -56.40 25.64 -8.13
CA GLY A 640 -57.32 25.26 -7.07
C GLY A 640 -58.17 24.04 -7.36
#